data_9e6f0863208fc62473be5364158f9910
#
_entry.id   9e6f0863208fc62473be5364158f9910
#
_cell.length_a   1.000
_cell.length_b   1.000
_cell.length_c   1.000
_cell.angle_alpha   90.00
_cell.angle_beta   90.00
_cell.angle_gamma   90.00
#
_symmetry.space_group_name_H-M   'P 1'
#
loop_
_entity.id
_entity.type
_entity.pdbx_description
1 polymer ?
#
loop_
_entity_poly.entity_id
_entity_poly.type
_entity_poly.pdbx_seq_one_letter_code
_entity_poly.pdbx_strand_id
1 'polypeptide(L)'
;MRIPKAKWPLAIASALVIGLAFAGFTIWKASRALHRASEEVAAEENLKFTVSRLDHALPSGVEWINSPQVFNNAAFFDGRLYICGPLGLMVYSPEGKLMARYRAGLELPAAPLVSMSVGRAADAVEPELYVAAGGGGVLAFSEKSSRQILPEAHSLRQLTSVLPLATGRVLLGTQKSGVLVYDGKRLTEFHPQLAKFHVTALAGDDSSVWVGTLNDGVIHWHAGQSDRFTEADGLPDPRVLSLAVAGDRAFVGTPVGVAEFRDGKFTCVLASGFFANSLLVDGDTLVVGTLDEGIVEVPLAGGSKSAPRSSGQEISGRVMRLLSSDGNLFALTENGFSSFNSRGGTWQPIIRREDSLLADRNVSALDFDSAGRLWIGYFDHGLDVLGATGERAIHIEDEHVFCVNRIVHDTQHGSTHVATANGLVEFDAALHERQVMGRREGLIADHVTDVALTPGGMTLATPAGITFLTPDGARSIYAFHGLVNNHVYTLGAEGRRLLVGTLGGLSLLDQGQVRMNYTTANSGLKANWITALAPVGDEWFVGSYGGGIFRLDATGRFEKFFDAPESFVVNPNAMLSTDRRVYAGTLERGLYVYDRSLQRWSDVMAGLPSPNVTALAVHNNYLYIGTDNGLIRIPEQNLSNP
;
A
#
# COMPACT_ATOMS: atom_id res chain seq x y z
N MET A 1 -52.87 -43.72 45.10
CA MET A 1 -51.71 -43.42 44.26
C MET A 1 -51.68 -41.88 43.97
N ARG A 2 -50.87 -41.11 44.69
CA ARG A 2 -50.78 -39.64 44.53
C ARG A 2 -49.68 -39.32 43.50
N ILE A 3 -50.10 -38.69 42.39
CA ILE A 3 -49.19 -38.20 41.34
C ILE A 3 -48.44 -36.94 41.88
N PRO A 4 -47.13 -36.88 41.84
CA PRO A 4 -46.44 -35.69 42.31
C PRO A 4 -46.69 -34.51 41.38
N LYS A 5 -47.10 -33.39 41.93
CA LYS A 5 -47.26 -32.12 41.19
C LYS A 5 -45.92 -31.70 40.62
N ALA A 6 -45.85 -31.60 39.31
CA ALA A 6 -44.64 -31.28 38.55
C ALA A 6 -44.10 -29.90 38.94
N LYS A 7 -42.80 -29.83 39.22
CA LYS A 7 -42.01 -28.60 39.48
C LYS A 7 -41.69 -27.83 38.18
N TRP A 8 -42.43 -28.06 37.11
CA TRP A 8 -42.20 -27.48 35.77
C TRP A 8 -42.41 -25.96 35.68
N PRO A 9 -43.35 -25.31 36.37
CA PRO A 9 -43.52 -23.85 36.22
C PRO A 9 -42.37 -23.06 36.81
N LEU A 10 -41.70 -23.56 37.85
CA LEU A 10 -40.50 -22.89 38.42
C LEU A 10 -39.30 -22.99 37.50
N ALA A 11 -39.08 -24.11 36.84
CA ALA A 11 -37.96 -24.30 35.90
C ALA A 11 -38.11 -23.44 34.63
N ILE A 12 -39.33 -23.30 34.13
CA ILE A 12 -39.63 -22.43 32.98
C ILE A 12 -39.45 -20.96 33.36
N ALA A 13 -39.93 -20.55 34.55
CA ALA A 13 -39.72 -19.18 35.03
C ALA A 13 -38.24 -18.84 35.23
N SER A 14 -37.47 -19.77 35.79
CA SER A 14 -36.00 -19.57 35.95
C SER A 14 -35.26 -19.51 34.59
N ALA A 15 -35.65 -20.34 33.62
CA ALA A 15 -35.07 -20.30 32.27
C ALA A 15 -35.39 -18.99 31.55
N LEU A 16 -36.63 -18.46 31.72
CA LEU A 16 -37.03 -17.17 31.18
C LEU A 16 -36.27 -16.00 31.81
N VAL A 17 -36.06 -16.02 33.10
CA VAL A 17 -35.27 -14.97 33.81
C VAL A 17 -33.80 -15.00 33.38
N ILE A 18 -33.22 -16.19 33.25
CA ILE A 18 -31.84 -16.36 32.75
C ILE A 18 -31.74 -15.88 31.29
N GLY A 19 -32.70 -16.22 30.44
CA GLY A 19 -32.74 -15.78 29.04
C GLY A 19 -32.86 -14.25 28.91
N LEU A 20 -33.71 -13.62 29.71
CA LEU A 20 -33.86 -12.17 29.77
C LEU A 20 -32.61 -11.47 30.32
N ALA A 21 -31.97 -12.04 31.32
CA ALA A 21 -30.72 -11.53 31.87
C ALA A 21 -29.56 -11.62 30.84
N PHE A 22 -29.48 -12.73 30.08
CA PHE A 22 -28.50 -12.91 29.00
C PHE A 22 -28.78 -11.96 27.83
N ALA A 23 -30.06 -11.80 27.42
CA ALA A 23 -30.44 -10.83 26.40
C ALA A 23 -30.14 -9.38 26.84
N GLY A 24 -30.42 -9.03 28.08
CA GLY A 24 -30.07 -7.73 28.67
C GLY A 24 -28.58 -7.47 28.70
N PHE A 25 -27.77 -8.50 29.04
CA PHE A 25 -26.32 -8.41 29.04
C PHE A 25 -25.75 -8.24 27.64
N THR A 26 -26.25 -8.95 26.64
CA THR A 26 -25.81 -8.84 25.24
C THR A 26 -26.18 -7.48 24.65
N ILE A 27 -27.38 -6.97 24.92
CA ILE A 27 -27.82 -5.62 24.52
C ILE A 27 -26.95 -4.54 25.18
N TRP A 28 -26.68 -4.68 26.49
CA TRP A 28 -25.81 -3.76 27.21
C TRP A 28 -24.37 -3.76 26.67
N LYS A 29 -23.82 -4.96 26.35
CA LYS A 29 -22.49 -5.09 25.76
C LYS A 29 -22.42 -4.46 24.36
N ALA A 30 -23.44 -4.68 23.53
CA ALA A 30 -23.55 -4.09 22.19
C ALA A 30 -23.74 -2.55 22.27
N SER A 31 -24.57 -2.05 23.19
CA SER A 31 -24.75 -0.62 23.43
C SER A 31 -23.45 0.06 23.91
N ARG A 32 -22.69 -0.63 24.78
CA ARG A 32 -21.41 -0.12 25.24
C ARG A 32 -20.33 -0.10 24.15
N ALA A 33 -20.33 -1.09 23.26
CA ALA A 33 -19.44 -1.12 22.09
C ALA A 33 -19.78 -0.01 21.08
N LEU A 34 -21.08 0.20 20.84
CA LEU A 34 -21.56 1.31 20.01
C LEU A 34 -21.25 2.68 20.61
N HIS A 35 -21.36 2.83 21.95
CA HIS A 35 -21.01 4.10 22.62
C HIS A 35 -19.50 4.39 22.52
N ARG A 36 -18.63 3.39 22.73
CA ARG A 36 -17.19 3.57 22.56
C ARG A 36 -16.82 3.92 21.11
N ALA A 37 -17.38 3.22 20.13
CA ALA A 37 -17.16 3.54 18.72
C ALA A 37 -17.67 4.96 18.37
N SER A 38 -18.78 5.41 18.96
CA SER A 38 -19.29 6.77 18.80
C SER A 38 -18.42 7.83 19.52
N GLU A 39 -17.85 7.50 20.68
CA GLU A 39 -16.91 8.37 21.38
C GLU A 39 -15.55 8.47 20.66
N GLU A 40 -15.06 7.38 20.06
CA GLU A 40 -13.87 7.36 19.21
C GLU A 40 -14.07 8.21 17.96
N VAL A 41 -15.19 8.08 17.27
CA VAL A 41 -15.57 8.91 16.11
C VAL A 41 -15.72 10.38 16.52
N ALA A 42 -16.38 10.68 17.62
CA ALA A 42 -16.52 12.05 18.12
C ALA A 42 -15.18 12.66 18.62
N ALA A 43 -14.26 11.83 19.12
CA ALA A 43 -12.91 12.28 19.47
C ALA A 43 -12.08 12.58 18.21
N GLU A 44 -12.22 11.79 17.14
CA GLU A 44 -11.59 12.07 15.84
C GLU A 44 -12.14 13.34 15.18
N GLU A 45 -13.45 13.61 15.29
CA GLU A 45 -14.09 14.84 14.78
C GLU A 45 -13.62 16.12 15.48
N ASN A 46 -13.11 16.04 16.71
CA ASN A 46 -12.65 17.17 17.51
C ASN A 46 -11.12 17.32 17.56
N LEU A 47 -10.36 16.62 16.71
CA LEU A 47 -8.91 16.76 16.66
C LEU A 47 -8.51 18.20 16.31
N LYS A 48 -7.81 18.85 17.24
CA LYS A 48 -7.14 20.12 16.99
C LYS A 48 -5.81 19.82 16.32
N PHE A 49 -5.66 20.27 15.08
CA PHE A 49 -4.42 20.08 14.34
C PHE A 49 -3.43 21.20 14.68
N THR A 50 -2.22 20.79 14.98
CA THR A 50 -1.10 21.73 15.15
C THR A 50 -0.32 21.75 13.82
N VAL A 51 -0.10 22.91 13.27
CA VAL A 51 0.78 23.08 12.10
C VAL A 51 2.21 22.81 12.57
N SER A 52 2.86 21.80 12.02
CA SER A 52 4.26 21.48 12.30
C SER A 52 5.12 21.73 11.07
N ARG A 53 6.36 22.13 11.27
CA ARG A 53 7.34 22.27 10.21
C ARG A 53 7.86 20.89 9.82
N LEU A 54 8.00 20.65 8.53
CA LEU A 54 8.56 19.39 8.00
C LEU A 54 10.10 19.46 8.06
N ASP A 55 10.65 19.42 9.27
CA ASP A 55 12.09 19.33 9.47
C ASP A 55 12.41 17.93 9.99
N HIS A 56 12.68 16.99 9.11
CA HIS A 56 13.15 15.65 9.48
C HIS A 56 14.65 15.54 9.25
N ALA A 57 15.38 15.28 10.33
CA ALA A 57 16.78 14.91 10.23
C ALA A 57 16.88 13.50 9.61
N LEU A 58 17.62 13.39 8.51
CA LEU A 58 17.95 12.10 7.90
C LEU A 58 18.78 11.25 8.86
N PRO A 59 18.47 9.97 9.06
CA PRO A 59 19.42 9.04 9.64
C PRO A 59 20.69 9.05 8.78
N SER A 60 21.85 9.17 9.39
CA SER A 60 23.10 9.20 8.64
C SER A 60 23.32 7.89 7.89
N GLY A 61 23.66 7.98 6.60
CA GLY A 61 24.04 6.83 5.79
C GLY A 61 22.89 6.00 5.19
N VAL A 62 21.67 6.53 5.17
CA VAL A 62 20.59 5.92 4.38
C VAL A 62 20.84 6.14 2.90
N GLU A 63 20.91 5.06 2.14
CA GLU A 63 21.05 5.08 0.70
C GLU A 63 19.82 4.45 0.04
N TRP A 64 19.23 5.19 -0.89
CA TRP A 64 18.11 4.71 -1.69
C TRP A 64 18.61 4.01 -2.94
N ILE A 65 18.12 2.80 -3.18
CA ILE A 65 18.33 2.07 -4.41
C ILE A 65 17.27 2.53 -5.41
N ASN A 66 17.70 2.98 -6.59
CA ASN A 66 16.87 3.70 -7.54
C ASN A 66 15.71 2.83 -8.05
N SER A 67 14.51 3.09 -7.52
CA SER A 67 13.26 2.44 -7.91
C SER A 67 12.59 3.17 -9.07
N PRO A 68 11.68 2.51 -9.83
CA PRO A 68 10.95 3.14 -10.94
C PRO A 68 10.18 4.38 -10.47
N GLN A 69 10.35 5.47 -11.19
CA GLN A 69 9.53 6.65 -10.99
C GLN A 69 8.10 6.37 -11.43
N VAL A 70 7.15 6.68 -10.58
CA VAL A 70 5.72 6.64 -10.87
C VAL A 70 5.16 8.02 -10.64
N PHE A 71 4.43 8.54 -11.61
CA PHE A 71 3.84 9.86 -11.58
C PHE A 71 2.34 9.74 -11.35
N ASN A 72 1.81 10.39 -10.30
CA ASN A 72 0.38 10.38 -9.98
C ASN A 72 -0.31 11.68 -10.41
N ASN A 73 0.35 12.82 -10.17
CA ASN A 73 -0.26 14.12 -10.43
C ASN A 73 0.81 15.18 -10.71
N ALA A 74 0.41 16.28 -11.36
CA ALA A 74 1.26 17.44 -11.63
C ALA A 74 0.49 18.73 -11.41
N ALA A 75 1.20 19.80 -11.06
CA ALA A 75 0.66 21.15 -10.95
C ALA A 75 1.74 22.21 -11.25
N PHE A 76 1.35 23.30 -11.86
CA PHE A 76 2.16 24.51 -11.91
C PHE A 76 1.88 25.36 -10.69
N PHE A 77 2.93 25.78 -10.00
CA PHE A 77 2.85 26.64 -8.84
C PHE A 77 4.10 27.50 -8.75
N ASP A 78 3.94 28.80 -8.53
CA ASP A 78 5.04 29.77 -8.38
C ASP A 78 6.09 29.67 -9.49
N GLY A 79 5.64 29.62 -10.76
CA GLY A 79 6.51 29.52 -11.93
C GLY A 79 7.31 28.21 -12.04
N ARG A 80 6.96 27.17 -11.29
CA ARG A 80 7.62 25.86 -11.28
C ARG A 80 6.62 24.74 -11.56
N LEU A 81 7.12 23.64 -12.06
CA LEU A 81 6.34 22.42 -12.25
C LEU A 81 6.60 21.46 -11.09
N TYR A 82 5.55 21.09 -10.40
CA TYR A 82 5.57 20.07 -9.34
C TYR A 82 4.96 18.78 -9.86
N ILE A 83 5.66 17.67 -9.68
CA ILE A 83 5.19 16.32 -10.02
C ILE A 83 5.28 15.45 -8.79
N CYS A 84 4.17 14.83 -8.38
CA CYS A 84 4.12 13.94 -7.25
C CYS A 84 3.87 12.49 -7.65
N GLY A 85 4.31 11.59 -6.77
CA GLY A 85 4.10 10.16 -6.90
C GLY A 85 4.41 9.43 -5.60
N PRO A 86 4.40 8.09 -5.62
CA PRO A 86 4.64 7.30 -4.42
C PRO A 86 5.99 7.56 -3.76
N LEU A 87 7.02 7.90 -4.55
CA LEU A 87 8.37 8.14 -4.05
C LEU A 87 8.58 9.56 -3.51
N GLY A 88 7.59 10.46 -3.66
CA GLY A 88 7.67 11.83 -3.17
C GLY A 88 7.28 12.90 -4.18
N LEU A 89 7.86 14.07 -4.05
CA LEU A 89 7.58 15.27 -4.84
C LEU A 89 8.85 15.75 -5.55
N MET A 90 8.76 15.97 -6.84
CA MET A 90 9.82 16.54 -7.67
C MET A 90 9.42 17.93 -8.13
N VAL A 91 10.36 18.86 -8.09
CA VAL A 91 10.17 20.25 -8.51
C VAL A 91 11.08 20.53 -9.69
N TYR A 92 10.52 20.97 -10.79
CA TYR A 92 11.23 21.28 -12.01
C TYR A 92 11.06 22.75 -12.39
N SER A 93 12.04 23.30 -13.12
CA SER A 93 11.84 24.54 -13.84
C SER A 93 10.85 24.33 -15.00
N PRO A 94 10.27 25.40 -15.59
CA PRO A 94 9.39 25.26 -16.74
C PRO A 94 10.02 24.53 -17.94
N GLU A 95 11.36 24.60 -18.06
CA GLU A 95 12.14 23.96 -19.12
C GLU A 95 12.48 22.49 -18.81
N GLY A 96 12.00 21.95 -17.68
CA GLY A 96 12.19 20.55 -17.29
C GLY A 96 13.48 20.24 -16.53
N LYS A 97 14.21 21.24 -16.02
CA LYS A 97 15.38 21.02 -15.18
C LYS A 97 14.95 20.71 -13.75
N LEU A 98 15.38 19.58 -13.19
CA LEU A 98 15.13 19.24 -11.79
C LEU A 98 15.80 20.26 -10.86
N MET A 99 15.00 20.89 -10.00
CA MET A 99 15.42 21.91 -9.02
C MET A 99 15.49 21.36 -7.61
N ALA A 100 14.51 20.53 -7.23
CA ALA A 100 14.43 19.91 -5.91
C ALA A 100 13.72 18.55 -5.97
N ARG A 101 14.08 17.67 -5.03
CA ARG A 101 13.41 16.38 -4.82
C ARG A 101 13.15 16.23 -3.34
N TYR A 102 11.89 16.03 -2.98
CA TYR A 102 11.45 15.72 -1.63
C TYR A 102 10.98 14.27 -1.60
N ARG A 103 11.63 13.44 -0.80
CA ARG A 103 11.39 11.99 -0.77
C ARG A 103 10.41 11.61 0.34
N ALA A 104 9.52 10.67 0.04
CA ALA A 104 8.67 10.05 1.05
C ALA A 104 9.54 9.34 2.09
N GLY A 105 9.20 9.51 3.37
CA GLY A 105 9.96 8.95 4.49
C GLY A 105 11.21 9.75 4.90
N LEU A 106 11.59 10.80 4.15
CA LEU A 106 12.72 11.68 4.45
C LEU A 106 12.23 13.09 4.77
N GLU A 107 12.14 13.93 3.74
CA GLU A 107 11.64 15.29 3.87
C GLU A 107 10.09 15.33 3.97
N LEU A 108 9.44 14.25 3.52
CA LEU A 108 7.99 14.09 3.54
C LEU A 108 7.61 12.87 4.40
N PRO A 109 6.34 12.79 4.86
CA PRO A 109 5.82 11.58 5.49
C PRO A 109 6.04 10.34 4.61
N ALA A 110 6.21 9.17 5.24
CA ALA A 110 6.35 7.88 4.57
C ALA A 110 5.00 7.40 4.00
N ALA A 111 4.50 8.12 3.01
CA ALA A 111 3.22 7.87 2.37
C ALA A 111 3.22 8.28 0.90
N PRO A 112 2.50 7.56 0.01
CA PRO A 112 2.39 7.92 -1.39
C PRO A 112 1.65 9.25 -1.54
N LEU A 113 2.18 10.16 -2.36
CA LEU A 113 1.50 11.38 -2.73
C LEU A 113 0.52 11.08 -3.87
N VAL A 114 -0.75 11.43 -3.68
CA VAL A 114 -1.84 10.97 -4.57
C VAL A 114 -2.49 12.09 -5.39
N SER A 115 -2.59 13.30 -4.85
CA SER A 115 -3.28 14.41 -5.50
C SER A 115 -2.66 15.74 -5.11
N MET A 116 -2.71 16.70 -6.03
CA MET A 116 -2.24 18.07 -5.79
C MET A 116 -3.23 19.09 -6.36
N SER A 117 -3.37 20.22 -5.68
CA SER A 117 -4.16 21.36 -6.15
C SER A 117 -3.62 22.67 -5.56
N VAL A 118 -3.65 23.71 -6.36
CA VAL A 118 -3.26 25.06 -5.93
C VAL A 118 -4.48 25.82 -5.43
N GLY A 119 -4.34 26.47 -4.30
CA GLY A 119 -5.40 27.29 -3.72
C GLY A 119 -4.94 28.04 -2.48
N ARG A 120 -5.88 28.59 -1.71
CA ARG A 120 -5.57 29.31 -0.49
C ARG A 120 -6.53 28.91 0.63
N ALA A 121 -6.03 28.22 1.65
CA ALA A 121 -6.81 27.92 2.84
C ALA A 121 -7.03 29.18 3.70
N ALA A 122 -8.00 29.13 4.60
CA ALA A 122 -8.36 30.26 5.46
C ALA A 122 -7.24 30.71 6.41
N ASP A 123 -6.31 29.83 6.73
CA ASP A 123 -5.12 30.08 7.55
C ASP A 123 -3.87 30.48 6.75
N ALA A 124 -3.95 30.47 5.41
CA ALA A 124 -2.86 30.85 4.52
C ALA A 124 -2.95 32.32 4.09
N VAL A 125 -1.80 33.02 4.04
CA VAL A 125 -1.72 34.43 3.59
C VAL A 125 -1.69 34.50 2.07
N GLU A 126 -0.91 33.64 1.44
CA GLU A 126 -0.72 33.53 -0.01
C GLU A 126 -1.24 32.17 -0.52
N PRO A 127 -1.43 32.03 -1.83
CA PRO A 127 -1.72 30.72 -2.41
C PRO A 127 -0.65 29.70 -2.06
N GLU A 128 -1.05 28.46 -1.85
CA GLU A 128 -0.18 27.32 -1.54
C GLU A 128 -0.51 26.15 -2.47
N LEU A 129 0.45 25.29 -2.66
CA LEU A 129 0.24 23.99 -3.30
C LEU A 129 -0.10 22.96 -2.22
N TYR A 130 -1.35 22.49 -2.22
CA TYR A 130 -1.82 21.43 -1.33
C TYR A 130 -1.56 20.08 -1.96
N VAL A 131 -0.95 19.18 -1.19
CA VAL A 131 -0.60 17.82 -1.62
C VAL A 131 -1.20 16.83 -0.65
N ALA A 132 -2.08 15.97 -1.15
CA ALA A 132 -2.64 14.87 -0.36
C ALA A 132 -1.67 13.68 -0.36
N ALA A 133 -1.27 13.25 0.84
CA ALA A 133 -0.47 12.06 1.07
C ALA A 133 -1.38 10.94 1.57
N GLY A 134 -1.43 9.80 0.87
CA GLY A 134 -2.40 8.72 1.09
C GLY A 134 -2.38 8.06 2.48
N GLY A 135 -1.43 8.39 3.31
CA GLY A 135 -1.34 7.96 4.71
C GLY A 135 -0.69 9.01 5.60
N GLY A 136 -0.21 10.10 5.02
CA GLY A 136 0.58 11.14 5.70
C GLY A 136 -0.13 12.47 5.89
N GLY A 137 -1.45 12.55 5.66
CA GLY A 137 -2.22 13.78 5.82
C GLY A 137 -2.12 14.73 4.61
N VAL A 138 -2.19 16.03 4.86
CA VAL A 138 -2.10 17.08 3.83
C VAL A 138 -0.88 17.96 4.06
N LEU A 139 -0.11 18.15 3.02
CA LEU A 139 1.05 19.02 2.99
C LEU A 139 0.70 20.31 2.27
N ALA A 140 1.20 21.44 2.73
CA ALA A 140 1.10 22.73 2.05
C ALA A 140 2.50 23.26 1.75
N PHE A 141 2.72 23.59 0.50
CA PHE A 141 3.96 24.19 0.03
C PHE A 141 3.69 25.65 -0.37
N SER A 142 4.48 26.56 0.17
CA SER A 142 4.56 27.95 -0.25
C SER A 142 5.92 28.20 -0.91
N GLU A 143 6.13 29.39 -1.48
CA GLU A 143 7.41 29.79 -2.07
C GLU A 143 8.61 29.58 -1.11
N LYS A 144 8.40 29.79 0.19
CA LYS A 144 9.47 29.86 1.19
C LYS A 144 9.48 28.72 2.20
N SER A 145 8.42 27.93 2.26
CA SER A 145 8.27 26.91 3.31
C SER A 145 7.34 25.78 2.89
N SER A 146 7.54 24.64 3.51
CA SER A 146 6.59 23.53 3.49
C SER A 146 6.14 23.22 4.90
N ARG A 147 4.89 22.80 5.05
CA ARG A 147 4.30 22.46 6.35
C ARG A 147 3.28 21.35 6.19
N GLN A 148 3.13 20.56 7.23
CA GLN A 148 2.06 19.58 7.33
C GLN A 148 0.87 20.23 8.05
N ILE A 149 -0.22 20.50 7.35
CA ILE A 149 -1.40 21.14 7.91
C ILE A 149 -2.35 20.17 8.59
N LEU A 150 -2.40 18.95 8.10
CA LEU A 150 -3.14 17.84 8.69
C LEU A 150 -2.17 16.71 8.92
N PRO A 151 -1.84 16.39 10.18
CA PRO A 151 -0.95 15.30 10.53
C PRO A 151 -1.61 13.96 10.24
N GLU A 152 -0.82 12.92 10.32
CA GLU A 152 -1.26 11.55 10.16
C GLU A 152 -2.37 11.22 11.17
N ALA A 153 -3.59 11.03 10.68
CA ALA A 153 -4.74 10.58 11.46
C ALA A 153 -5.39 9.40 10.76
N HIS A 154 -6.06 8.52 11.50
CA HIS A 154 -6.67 7.31 10.93
C HIS A 154 -7.67 7.61 9.82
N SER A 155 -8.48 8.65 9.97
CA SER A 155 -9.42 9.14 8.94
C SER A 155 -8.72 9.67 7.68
N LEU A 156 -7.46 10.11 7.78
CA LEU A 156 -6.66 10.67 6.68
C LEU A 156 -5.76 9.65 5.98
N ARG A 157 -5.68 8.42 6.47
CA ARG A 157 -4.81 7.37 5.89
C ARG A 157 -5.18 6.97 4.47
N GLN A 158 -6.36 7.35 4.00
CA GLN A 158 -6.89 6.94 2.70
C GLN A 158 -7.36 8.14 1.87
N LEU A 159 -6.59 9.22 1.88
CA LEU A 159 -6.85 10.36 1.01
C LEU A 159 -6.68 9.99 -0.46
N THR A 160 -7.58 10.52 -1.30
CA THR A 160 -7.58 10.30 -2.75
C THR A 160 -7.48 11.59 -3.54
N SER A 161 -8.03 12.68 -3.03
CA SER A 161 -8.09 13.96 -3.73
C SER A 161 -8.10 15.15 -2.77
N VAL A 162 -7.65 16.31 -3.27
CA VAL A 162 -7.66 17.58 -2.54
C VAL A 162 -8.20 18.68 -3.46
N LEU A 163 -9.14 19.48 -2.95
CA LEU A 163 -9.75 20.60 -3.66
C LEU A 163 -9.87 21.82 -2.72
N PRO A 164 -8.96 22.80 -2.82
CA PRO A 164 -9.10 24.08 -2.15
C PRO A 164 -10.25 24.89 -2.76
N LEU A 165 -11.08 25.50 -1.93
CA LEU A 165 -12.18 26.38 -2.32
C LEU A 165 -11.82 27.85 -2.13
N ALA A 166 -12.50 28.76 -2.83
CA ALA A 166 -12.23 30.20 -2.77
C ALA A 166 -12.53 30.82 -1.39
N THR A 167 -13.44 30.22 -0.61
CA THR A 167 -13.72 30.58 0.78
C THR A 167 -12.57 30.26 1.75
N GLY A 168 -11.53 29.56 1.28
CA GLY A 168 -10.41 29.11 2.11
C GLY A 168 -10.66 27.76 2.80
N ARG A 169 -11.75 27.07 2.50
CA ARG A 169 -11.97 25.67 2.90
C ARG A 169 -11.22 24.75 1.95
N VAL A 170 -10.73 23.64 2.45
CA VAL A 170 -10.08 22.61 1.62
C VAL A 170 -10.89 21.31 1.76
N LEU A 171 -11.44 20.86 0.64
CA LEU A 171 -12.15 19.58 0.58
C LEU A 171 -11.16 18.43 0.36
N LEU A 172 -11.39 17.32 1.05
CA LEU A 172 -10.56 16.13 1.00
C LEU A 172 -11.44 14.93 0.64
N GLY A 173 -11.14 14.28 -0.46
CA GLY A 173 -11.75 13.00 -0.83
C GLY A 173 -11.04 11.86 -0.11
N THR A 174 -11.81 10.88 0.36
CA THR A 174 -11.30 9.70 1.06
C THR A 174 -11.85 8.41 0.49
N GLN A 175 -11.18 7.28 0.76
CA GLN A 175 -11.67 5.97 0.32
C GLN A 175 -12.88 5.45 1.12
N LYS A 176 -13.07 5.88 2.37
CA LYS A 176 -14.10 5.30 3.27
C LYS A 176 -14.98 6.32 3.97
N SER A 177 -14.48 7.53 4.17
CA SER A 177 -15.16 8.57 4.95
C SER A 177 -15.84 9.63 4.08
N GLY A 178 -15.96 9.40 2.77
CA GLY A 178 -16.55 10.35 1.84
C GLY A 178 -15.72 11.62 1.69
N VAL A 179 -16.38 12.78 1.75
CA VAL A 179 -15.76 14.10 1.62
C VAL A 179 -15.62 14.75 2.98
N LEU A 180 -14.40 15.06 3.36
CA LEU A 180 -14.06 15.85 4.56
C LEU A 180 -13.76 17.30 4.17
N VAL A 181 -13.91 18.23 5.11
CA VAL A 181 -13.57 19.64 4.94
C VAL A 181 -12.64 20.13 6.04
N TYR A 182 -11.58 20.80 5.64
CA TYR A 182 -10.70 21.55 6.51
C TYR A 182 -11.00 23.05 6.38
N ASP A 183 -11.30 23.73 7.50
CA ASP A 183 -11.69 25.14 7.54
C ASP A 183 -10.56 26.09 8.01
N GLY A 184 -9.33 25.60 8.02
CA GLY A 184 -8.15 26.30 8.56
C GLY A 184 -7.89 26.00 10.04
N LYS A 185 -8.80 25.30 10.76
CA LYS A 185 -8.67 24.98 12.18
C LYS A 185 -9.10 23.55 12.50
N ARG A 186 -10.14 23.05 11.85
CA ARG A 186 -10.77 21.75 12.13
C ARG A 186 -10.98 20.97 10.86
N LEU A 187 -10.92 19.65 11.02
CA LEU A 187 -11.36 18.70 10.01
C LEU A 187 -12.72 18.16 10.44
N THR A 188 -13.70 18.27 9.57
CA THR A 188 -15.06 17.75 9.81
C THR A 188 -15.59 17.07 8.56
N GLU A 189 -16.65 16.30 8.70
CA GLU A 189 -17.43 15.83 7.56
C GLU A 189 -18.00 17.03 6.78
N PHE A 190 -17.86 17.03 5.45
CA PHE A 190 -18.37 18.13 4.63
C PHE A 190 -19.88 18.17 4.63
N HIS A 191 -20.53 17.01 4.41
CA HIS A 191 -21.99 16.87 4.46
C HIS A 191 -22.37 15.41 4.70
N PRO A 192 -23.40 15.11 5.57
CA PRO A 192 -23.78 13.73 5.89
C PRO A 192 -24.18 12.88 4.68
N GLN A 193 -24.74 13.49 3.64
CA GLN A 193 -25.09 12.79 2.39
C GLN A 193 -23.86 12.43 1.54
N LEU A 194 -22.68 12.98 1.85
CA LEU A 194 -21.42 12.69 1.15
C LEU A 194 -20.49 11.81 2.00
N ALA A 195 -20.95 11.36 3.16
CA ALA A 195 -20.21 10.42 4.02
C ALA A 195 -20.19 9.00 3.45
N LYS A 196 -19.15 8.24 3.78
CA LYS A 196 -19.03 6.80 3.49
C LYS A 196 -18.89 6.40 2.01
N PHE A 197 -18.70 7.34 1.10
CA PHE A 197 -18.36 7.04 -0.29
C PHE A 197 -16.85 6.84 -0.46
N HIS A 198 -16.48 5.96 -1.39
CA HIS A 198 -15.13 5.92 -1.90
C HIS A 198 -14.98 7.01 -2.96
N VAL A 199 -14.45 8.15 -2.56
CA VAL A 199 -14.23 9.29 -3.45
C VAL A 199 -13.00 9.04 -4.31
N THR A 200 -13.12 9.28 -5.61
CA THR A 200 -12.03 9.14 -6.59
C THR A 200 -11.54 10.51 -7.11
N ALA A 201 -12.45 11.44 -7.27
CA ALA A 201 -12.16 12.77 -7.79
C ALA A 201 -13.07 13.84 -7.17
N LEU A 202 -12.56 15.06 -7.06
CA LEU A 202 -13.31 16.26 -6.66
C LEU A 202 -13.08 17.36 -7.68
N ALA A 203 -14.16 18.08 -8.06
CA ALA A 203 -14.09 19.28 -8.89
C ALA A 203 -15.22 20.24 -8.54
N GLY A 204 -15.03 21.52 -8.81
CA GLY A 204 -16.05 22.54 -8.58
C GLY A 204 -15.56 23.69 -7.72
N ASP A 205 -16.49 24.41 -7.12
CA ASP A 205 -16.27 25.61 -6.32
C ASP A 205 -17.14 25.61 -5.04
N ASP A 206 -17.21 26.74 -4.34
CA ASP A 206 -17.98 26.90 -3.11
C ASP A 206 -19.50 26.73 -3.28
N SER A 207 -20.02 26.89 -4.47
CA SER A 207 -21.46 26.82 -4.78
C SER A 207 -21.87 25.45 -5.34
N SER A 208 -20.95 24.77 -6.00
CA SER A 208 -21.20 23.56 -6.77
C SER A 208 -19.99 22.62 -6.71
N VAL A 209 -20.13 21.48 -6.04
CA VAL A 209 -19.09 20.47 -5.91
C VAL A 209 -19.53 19.16 -6.55
N TRP A 210 -18.71 18.67 -7.46
CA TRP A 210 -18.87 17.37 -8.09
C TRP A 210 -17.94 16.35 -7.41
N VAL A 211 -18.51 15.22 -7.01
CA VAL A 211 -17.83 14.15 -6.27
C VAL A 211 -17.89 12.87 -7.09
N GLY A 212 -16.77 12.47 -7.65
CA GLY A 212 -16.64 11.19 -8.33
C GLY A 212 -16.44 10.05 -7.31
N THR A 213 -17.07 8.91 -7.56
CA THR A 213 -16.96 7.73 -6.68
C THR A 213 -16.48 6.50 -7.43
N LEU A 214 -15.98 5.51 -6.69
CA LEU A 214 -15.45 4.28 -7.29
C LEU A 214 -16.56 3.39 -7.89
N ASN A 215 -17.74 3.30 -7.25
CA ASN A 215 -18.80 2.38 -7.66
C ASN A 215 -20.22 2.98 -7.51
N ASP A 216 -20.32 4.23 -7.06
CA ASP A 216 -21.59 4.85 -6.72
C ASP A 216 -22.01 5.95 -7.69
N GLY A 217 -21.35 6.07 -8.84
CA GLY A 217 -21.57 7.10 -9.82
C GLY A 217 -20.98 8.45 -9.42
N VAL A 218 -21.60 9.53 -9.88
CA VAL A 218 -21.19 10.91 -9.56
C VAL A 218 -22.25 11.58 -8.69
N ILE A 219 -21.80 12.40 -7.75
CA ILE A 219 -22.68 13.17 -6.87
C ILE A 219 -22.41 14.65 -7.11
N HIS A 220 -23.47 15.41 -7.37
CA HIS A 220 -23.44 16.86 -7.49
C HIS A 220 -24.02 17.49 -6.23
N TRP A 221 -23.18 18.12 -5.43
CA TRP A 221 -23.61 18.90 -4.27
C TRP A 221 -23.77 20.37 -4.65
N HIS A 222 -24.93 20.94 -4.41
CA HIS A 222 -25.24 22.33 -4.68
C HIS A 222 -26.36 22.83 -3.77
N ALA A 223 -26.33 24.10 -3.39
CA ALA A 223 -27.35 24.74 -2.56
C ALA A 223 -27.74 23.94 -1.29
N GLY A 224 -26.79 23.21 -0.69
CA GLY A 224 -27.03 22.39 0.50
C GLY A 224 -27.75 21.05 0.25
N GLN A 225 -27.89 20.66 -1.01
CA GLN A 225 -28.48 19.39 -1.44
C GLN A 225 -27.49 18.60 -2.28
N SER A 226 -27.72 17.30 -2.43
CA SER A 226 -26.91 16.44 -3.29
C SER A 226 -27.81 15.63 -4.21
N ASP A 227 -27.50 15.69 -5.50
CA ASP A 227 -28.09 14.83 -6.54
C ASP A 227 -27.07 13.76 -6.92
N ARG A 228 -27.49 12.51 -6.94
CA ARG A 228 -26.67 11.38 -7.34
C ARG A 228 -27.08 10.89 -8.72
N PHE A 229 -26.12 10.70 -9.61
CA PHE A 229 -26.31 10.19 -10.96
C PHE A 229 -25.60 8.86 -11.13
N THR A 230 -26.31 7.89 -11.67
CA THR A 230 -25.88 6.53 -11.93
C THR A 230 -26.06 6.17 -13.40
N GLU A 231 -25.81 4.94 -13.78
CA GLU A 231 -26.09 4.45 -15.14
C GLU A 231 -27.59 4.61 -15.53
N ALA A 232 -28.50 4.52 -14.56
CA ALA A 232 -29.94 4.76 -14.78
C ALA A 232 -30.25 6.19 -15.21
N ASP A 233 -29.38 7.13 -14.87
CA ASP A 233 -29.51 8.56 -15.18
C ASP A 233 -28.69 8.96 -16.42
N GLY A 234 -28.05 7.99 -17.11
CA GLY A 234 -27.28 8.19 -18.33
C GLY A 234 -25.75 8.20 -18.15
N LEU A 235 -25.25 7.97 -16.95
CA LEU A 235 -23.80 7.81 -16.72
C LEU A 235 -23.31 6.55 -17.43
N PRO A 236 -22.20 6.60 -18.21
CA PRO A 236 -21.73 5.43 -18.97
C PRO A 236 -21.25 4.25 -18.13
N ASP A 237 -20.70 4.52 -16.93
CA ASP A 237 -20.19 3.53 -15.98
C ASP A 237 -20.24 4.13 -14.56
N PRO A 238 -20.55 3.36 -13.50
CA PRO A 238 -20.63 3.88 -12.14
C PRO A 238 -19.26 4.27 -11.55
N ARG A 239 -18.16 3.83 -12.17
CA ARG A 239 -16.80 4.19 -11.76
C ARG A 239 -16.43 5.55 -12.37
N VAL A 240 -16.28 6.55 -11.54
CA VAL A 240 -15.78 7.85 -11.96
C VAL A 240 -14.28 7.93 -11.78
N LEU A 241 -13.55 8.25 -12.84
CA LEU A 241 -12.10 8.33 -12.86
C LEU A 241 -11.59 9.76 -12.74
N SER A 242 -12.28 10.68 -13.42
CA SER A 242 -11.87 12.07 -13.53
C SER A 242 -13.07 13.01 -13.62
N LEU A 243 -12.86 14.27 -13.26
CA LEU A 243 -13.86 15.32 -13.30
C LEU A 243 -13.24 16.61 -13.87
N ALA A 244 -13.99 17.32 -14.69
CA ALA A 244 -13.68 18.68 -15.09
C ALA A 244 -14.94 19.54 -15.06
N VAL A 245 -14.84 20.77 -14.56
CA VAL A 245 -15.94 21.74 -14.47
C VAL A 245 -15.53 23.03 -15.18
N ALA A 246 -16.39 23.53 -16.02
CA ALA A 246 -16.18 24.79 -16.74
C ALA A 246 -17.51 25.56 -16.88
N GLY A 247 -17.69 26.58 -16.04
CA GLY A 247 -18.94 27.35 -15.96
C GLY A 247 -20.12 26.48 -15.50
N ASP A 248 -21.16 26.42 -16.34
CA ASP A 248 -22.37 25.61 -16.11
C ASP A 248 -22.23 24.15 -16.53
N ARG A 249 -21.08 23.77 -17.08
CA ARG A 249 -20.82 22.41 -17.60
C ARG A 249 -19.92 21.60 -16.66
N ALA A 250 -20.29 20.35 -16.45
CA ALA A 250 -19.44 19.37 -15.79
C ALA A 250 -19.24 18.15 -16.69
N PHE A 251 -18.05 17.61 -16.69
CA PHE A 251 -17.64 16.45 -17.46
C PHE A 251 -17.16 15.36 -16.49
N VAL A 252 -17.72 14.18 -16.64
CA VAL A 252 -17.50 13.02 -15.77
C VAL A 252 -16.85 11.93 -16.58
N GLY A 253 -15.56 11.69 -16.38
CA GLY A 253 -14.77 10.66 -17.04
C GLY A 253 -14.98 9.31 -16.40
N THR A 254 -15.28 8.31 -17.22
CA THR A 254 -15.50 6.92 -16.84
C THR A 254 -14.65 5.96 -17.68
N PRO A 255 -14.58 4.66 -17.37
CA PRO A 255 -13.84 3.69 -18.20
C PRO A 255 -14.35 3.54 -19.64
N VAL A 256 -15.58 3.97 -19.94
CA VAL A 256 -16.21 3.74 -21.25
C VAL A 256 -16.71 5.02 -21.93
N GLY A 257 -16.29 6.20 -21.45
CA GLY A 257 -16.63 7.49 -22.05
C GLY A 257 -16.74 8.61 -21.02
N VAL A 258 -17.18 9.77 -21.48
CA VAL A 258 -17.36 10.99 -20.68
C VAL A 258 -18.83 11.40 -20.70
N ALA A 259 -19.47 11.50 -19.53
CA ALA A 259 -20.79 12.10 -19.40
C ALA A 259 -20.66 13.62 -19.30
N GLU A 260 -21.46 14.34 -20.08
CA GLU A 260 -21.62 15.79 -19.98
C GLU A 260 -22.88 16.13 -19.18
N PHE A 261 -22.73 17.05 -18.24
CA PHE A 261 -23.82 17.67 -17.49
C PHE A 261 -23.82 19.17 -17.77
N ARG A 262 -25.00 19.75 -17.88
CA ARG A 262 -25.19 21.19 -18.01
C ARG A 262 -26.26 21.63 -17.01
N ASP A 263 -25.99 22.69 -16.25
CA ASP A 263 -26.87 23.14 -15.16
C ASP A 263 -27.30 21.99 -14.22
N GLY A 264 -26.37 21.10 -13.92
CA GLY A 264 -26.61 19.94 -13.05
C GLY A 264 -27.45 18.82 -13.66
N LYS A 265 -27.76 18.84 -14.98
CA LYS A 265 -28.53 17.82 -15.68
C LYS A 265 -27.70 17.10 -16.71
N PHE A 266 -27.87 15.78 -16.79
CA PHE A 266 -27.25 14.96 -17.83
C PHE A 266 -27.66 15.44 -19.23
N THR A 267 -26.70 15.55 -20.14
CA THR A 267 -26.90 16.05 -21.50
C THR A 267 -26.62 14.93 -22.53
N CYS A 268 -25.42 14.37 -22.52
CA CYS A 268 -25.00 13.35 -23.47
C CYS A 268 -23.73 12.64 -23.02
N VAL A 269 -23.37 11.59 -23.75
CA VAL A 269 -22.08 10.91 -23.63
C VAL A 269 -21.15 11.38 -24.74
N LEU A 270 -19.96 11.81 -24.37
CA LEU A 270 -18.85 12.19 -25.25
C LEU A 270 -17.75 11.13 -25.19
N ALA A 271 -16.85 11.11 -26.17
CA ALA A 271 -15.72 10.18 -26.21
C ALA A 271 -16.11 8.74 -25.83
N SER A 272 -17.22 8.24 -26.37
CA SER A 272 -17.72 6.89 -26.08
C SER A 272 -16.69 5.84 -26.50
N GLY A 273 -16.45 4.87 -25.62
CA GLY A 273 -15.47 3.80 -25.80
C GLY A 273 -14.05 4.13 -25.31
N PHE A 274 -13.77 5.35 -24.90
CA PHE A 274 -12.47 5.73 -24.36
C PHE A 274 -12.44 5.70 -22.84
N PHE A 275 -11.35 5.20 -22.30
CA PHE A 275 -11.09 5.19 -20.86
C PHE A 275 -10.61 6.59 -20.42
N ALA A 276 -11.51 7.43 -19.89
CA ALA A 276 -11.28 8.84 -19.62
C ALA A 276 -10.57 9.05 -18.25
N ASN A 277 -9.26 8.84 -18.22
CA ASN A 277 -8.44 8.90 -17.00
C ASN A 277 -8.18 10.33 -16.51
N SER A 278 -8.10 11.30 -17.42
CA SER A 278 -7.91 12.72 -17.10
C SER A 278 -8.72 13.60 -18.05
N LEU A 279 -9.29 14.68 -17.53
CA LEU A 279 -10.09 15.63 -18.31
C LEU A 279 -9.57 17.05 -18.15
N LEU A 280 -9.60 17.80 -19.25
CA LEU A 280 -9.32 19.23 -19.26
C LEU A 280 -10.24 19.91 -20.28
N VAL A 281 -10.84 21.03 -19.89
CA VAL A 281 -11.56 21.91 -20.82
C VAL A 281 -10.62 23.02 -21.26
N ASP A 282 -10.35 23.10 -22.56
CA ASP A 282 -9.54 24.14 -23.18
C ASP A 282 -10.37 24.88 -24.25
N GLY A 283 -10.88 26.06 -23.90
CA GLY A 283 -11.82 26.80 -24.73
C GLY A 283 -13.07 25.98 -25.07
N ASP A 284 -13.31 25.78 -26.36
CA ASP A 284 -14.42 24.98 -26.88
C ASP A 284 -14.07 23.50 -27.14
N THR A 285 -13.02 23.00 -26.52
CA THR A 285 -12.56 21.62 -26.68
C THR A 285 -12.46 20.92 -25.32
N LEU A 286 -13.02 19.71 -25.22
CA LEU A 286 -12.73 18.79 -24.14
C LEU A 286 -11.53 17.92 -24.54
N VAL A 287 -10.46 18.02 -23.77
CA VAL A 287 -9.27 17.19 -23.92
C VAL A 287 -9.37 16.03 -22.95
N VAL A 288 -9.31 14.81 -23.47
CA VAL A 288 -9.46 13.56 -22.73
C VAL A 288 -8.14 12.81 -22.77
N GLY A 289 -7.51 12.64 -21.62
CA GLY A 289 -6.36 11.76 -21.45
C GLY A 289 -6.82 10.35 -21.17
N THR A 290 -6.37 9.39 -21.99
CA THR A 290 -6.83 8.00 -21.94
C THR A 290 -5.84 7.07 -21.25
N LEU A 291 -6.21 5.80 -21.13
CA LEU A 291 -5.35 4.76 -20.57
C LEU A 291 -4.25 4.34 -21.57
N ASP A 292 -4.63 4.08 -22.82
CA ASP A 292 -3.74 3.48 -23.83
C ASP A 292 -3.73 4.25 -25.17
N GLU A 293 -4.79 5.01 -25.49
CA GLU A 293 -4.94 5.69 -26.77
C GLU A 293 -4.34 7.12 -26.78
N GLY A 294 -3.63 7.49 -25.70
CA GLY A 294 -3.02 8.80 -25.57
C GLY A 294 -4.05 9.90 -25.27
N ILE A 295 -4.11 10.94 -26.10
CA ILE A 295 -4.99 12.10 -25.91
C ILE A 295 -6.02 12.19 -27.02
N VAL A 296 -7.28 12.38 -26.62
CA VAL A 296 -8.43 12.53 -27.50
C VAL A 296 -9.06 13.91 -27.31
N GLU A 297 -9.29 14.62 -28.39
CA GLU A 297 -9.93 15.94 -28.39
C GLU A 297 -11.38 15.83 -28.87
N VAL A 298 -12.31 16.40 -28.14
CA VAL A 298 -13.73 16.45 -28.46
C VAL A 298 -14.20 17.91 -28.57
N PRO A 299 -14.53 18.40 -29.76
CA PRO A 299 -15.09 19.73 -29.90
C PRO A 299 -16.44 19.84 -29.20
N LEU A 300 -16.60 20.84 -28.36
CA LEU A 300 -17.81 21.09 -27.57
C LEU A 300 -18.87 21.91 -28.31
N ALA A 301 -18.48 22.59 -29.39
CA ALA A 301 -19.36 23.44 -30.20
C ALA A 301 -20.29 22.70 -31.18
N GLY A 302 -20.24 21.36 -31.24
CA GLY A 302 -21.05 20.53 -32.13
C GLY A 302 -22.01 19.55 -31.44
N GLY A 303 -22.01 19.52 -30.10
CA GLY A 303 -22.75 18.53 -29.32
C GLY A 303 -22.26 17.08 -29.55
N SER A 304 -23.09 16.11 -29.23
CA SER A 304 -22.77 14.67 -29.34
C SER A 304 -22.43 14.15 -30.75
N LYS A 305 -22.53 14.99 -31.78
CA LYS A 305 -22.19 14.64 -33.17
C LYS A 305 -20.74 14.90 -33.55
N SER A 306 -19.94 15.53 -32.69
CA SER A 306 -18.52 15.76 -32.94
C SER A 306 -17.73 14.48 -32.70
N ALA A 307 -17.14 13.92 -33.76
CA ALA A 307 -16.28 12.76 -33.63
C ALA A 307 -15.00 13.11 -32.87
N PRO A 308 -14.55 12.27 -31.92
CA PRO A 308 -13.28 12.44 -31.25
C PRO A 308 -12.12 12.45 -32.26
N ARG A 309 -11.14 13.30 -32.03
CA ARG A 309 -9.90 13.35 -32.81
C ARG A 309 -8.76 12.91 -31.90
N SER A 310 -8.05 11.86 -32.29
CA SER A 310 -6.80 11.49 -31.60
C SER A 310 -5.69 12.44 -32.02
N SER A 311 -4.95 12.98 -31.07
CA SER A 311 -3.80 13.85 -31.30
C SER A 311 -2.54 13.12 -31.75
N GLY A 312 -2.68 11.87 -32.21
CA GLY A 312 -1.59 11.09 -32.80
C GLY A 312 -0.80 10.23 -31.82
N GLN A 313 0.06 9.36 -32.34
CA GLN A 313 0.86 8.37 -31.60
C GLN A 313 2.03 8.95 -30.78
N GLU A 314 2.11 10.28 -30.63
CA GLU A 314 3.26 10.94 -30.00
C GLU A 314 3.25 10.85 -28.45
N ILE A 315 2.08 10.60 -27.86
CA ILE A 315 1.95 10.30 -26.43
C ILE A 315 1.52 8.86 -26.27
N SER A 316 2.42 8.04 -25.77
CA SER A 316 2.18 6.65 -25.45
C SER A 316 1.98 6.44 -23.97
N GLY A 317 1.15 5.47 -23.61
CA GLY A 317 0.87 5.06 -22.25
C GLY A 317 -0.21 5.91 -21.57
N ARG A 318 -0.47 5.58 -20.32
CA ARG A 318 -1.51 6.19 -19.51
C ARG A 318 -1.28 7.67 -19.29
N VAL A 319 -2.26 8.49 -19.63
CA VAL A 319 -2.27 9.91 -19.32
C VAL A 319 -2.79 10.12 -17.90
N MET A 320 -1.91 10.51 -16.99
CA MET A 320 -2.23 10.69 -15.57
C MET A 320 -2.90 12.03 -15.29
N ARG A 321 -2.41 13.10 -15.93
CA ARG A 321 -2.93 14.46 -15.72
C ARG A 321 -2.77 15.31 -16.97
N LEU A 322 -3.82 16.08 -17.28
CA LEU A 322 -3.78 17.15 -18.25
C LEU A 322 -3.76 18.49 -17.53
N LEU A 323 -2.98 19.43 -18.03
CA LEU A 323 -2.83 20.78 -17.47
C LEU A 323 -2.84 21.81 -18.59
N SER A 324 -3.27 23.03 -18.25
CA SER A 324 -3.12 24.21 -19.09
C SER A 324 -2.41 25.31 -18.30
N SER A 325 -1.42 25.95 -18.90
CA SER A 325 -0.72 27.10 -18.33
C SER A 325 -0.28 28.02 -19.45
N ASP A 326 -0.56 29.33 -19.31
CA ASP A 326 -0.16 30.34 -20.26
C ASP A 326 -0.59 30.05 -21.73
N GLY A 327 -1.75 29.41 -21.90
CA GLY A 327 -2.29 29.03 -23.21
C GLY A 327 -1.61 27.84 -23.87
N ASN A 328 -0.75 27.11 -23.14
CA ASN A 328 -0.14 25.85 -23.57
C ASN A 328 -0.78 24.66 -22.86
N LEU A 329 -0.94 23.55 -23.59
CA LEU A 329 -1.40 22.27 -23.03
C LEU A 329 -0.20 21.42 -22.61
N PHE A 330 -0.39 20.70 -21.52
CA PHE A 330 0.61 19.78 -20.99
C PHE A 330 -0.04 18.45 -20.58
N ALA A 331 0.72 17.38 -20.72
CA ALA A 331 0.30 16.03 -20.32
C ALA A 331 1.36 15.37 -19.45
N LEU A 332 0.95 14.90 -18.28
CA LEU A 332 1.71 13.96 -17.48
C LEU A 332 1.28 12.55 -17.87
N THR A 333 2.24 11.73 -18.26
CA THR A 333 2.05 10.31 -18.55
C THR A 333 2.91 9.46 -17.62
N GLU A 334 2.74 8.15 -17.65
CA GLU A 334 3.65 7.23 -16.95
C GLU A 334 5.10 7.31 -17.45
N ASN A 335 5.30 7.82 -18.68
CA ASN A 335 6.62 7.93 -19.32
C ASN A 335 7.28 9.31 -19.16
N GLY A 336 6.58 10.29 -18.58
CA GLY A 336 7.11 11.62 -18.35
C GLY A 336 6.09 12.75 -18.54
N PHE A 337 6.61 13.95 -18.74
CA PHE A 337 5.82 15.17 -18.91
C PHE A 337 6.12 15.82 -20.24
N SER A 338 5.08 16.15 -21.00
CA SER A 338 5.16 16.70 -22.35
C SER A 338 4.33 17.98 -22.49
N SER A 339 4.75 18.88 -23.39
CA SER A 339 3.99 20.05 -23.82
C SER A 339 3.46 19.89 -25.25
N PHE A 340 2.30 20.45 -25.52
CA PHE A 340 1.75 20.51 -26.86
C PHE A 340 2.20 21.79 -27.58
N ASN A 341 2.87 21.63 -28.70
CA ASN A 341 3.21 22.74 -29.56
C ASN A 341 2.07 23.04 -30.53
N SER A 342 1.27 24.06 -30.23
CA SER A 342 0.12 24.45 -31.05
C SER A 342 0.51 24.86 -32.48
N ARG A 343 1.72 25.35 -32.74
CA ARG A 343 2.21 25.74 -34.08
C ARG A 343 2.60 24.52 -34.94
N GLY A 344 3.11 23.48 -34.32
CA GLY A 344 3.52 22.25 -35.01
C GLY A 344 2.49 21.12 -34.96
N GLY A 345 1.49 21.23 -34.11
CA GLY A 345 0.51 20.17 -33.86
C GLY A 345 1.09 18.91 -33.22
N THR A 346 2.22 19.04 -32.52
CA THR A 346 2.99 17.91 -32.00
C THR A 346 3.25 18.04 -30.51
N TRP A 347 3.31 16.90 -29.81
CA TRP A 347 3.72 16.81 -28.42
C TRP A 347 5.23 16.70 -28.31
N GLN A 348 5.81 17.48 -27.41
CA GLN A 348 7.25 17.49 -27.16
C GLN A 348 7.55 17.11 -25.72
N PRO A 349 8.39 16.09 -25.46
CA PRO A 349 8.76 15.71 -24.11
C PRO A 349 9.63 16.78 -23.45
N ILE A 350 9.21 17.24 -22.28
CA ILE A 350 9.96 18.16 -21.41
C ILE A 350 10.75 17.35 -20.37
N ILE A 351 10.09 16.34 -19.77
CA ILE A 351 10.69 15.45 -18.79
C ILE A 351 10.44 14.04 -19.25
N ARG A 352 11.50 13.22 -19.27
CA ARG A 352 11.40 11.78 -19.50
C ARG A 352 11.57 11.06 -18.18
N ARG A 353 10.86 9.94 -18.00
CA ARG A 353 11.08 9.04 -16.86
C ARG A 353 12.55 8.60 -16.88
N GLU A 354 13.21 8.73 -15.73
CA GLU A 354 14.60 8.25 -15.59
C GLU A 354 14.60 6.71 -15.61
N ASP A 355 15.64 6.13 -16.20
CA ASP A 355 15.86 4.70 -16.12
C ASP A 355 16.09 4.30 -14.66
N SER A 356 15.42 3.24 -14.24
CA SER A 356 15.53 2.72 -12.88
C SER A 356 16.46 1.52 -12.83
N LEU A 357 17.15 1.39 -11.72
CA LEU A 357 17.96 0.20 -11.44
C LEU A 357 17.09 -1.00 -11.14
N LEU A 358 15.94 -0.78 -10.46
CA LEU A 358 14.96 -1.81 -10.13
C LEU A 358 13.84 -1.84 -11.17
N ALA A 359 13.28 -3.04 -11.41
CA ALA A 359 12.13 -3.22 -12.29
C ALA A 359 10.82 -2.74 -11.63
N ASP A 360 10.68 -2.97 -10.31
CA ASP A 360 9.53 -2.49 -9.54
C ASP A 360 9.98 -1.89 -8.19
N ARG A 361 9.05 -1.24 -7.52
CA ARG A 361 9.23 -0.69 -6.17
C ARG A 361 8.66 -1.58 -5.06
N ASN A 362 7.73 -2.48 -5.38
CA ASN A 362 7.06 -3.36 -4.42
C ASN A 362 7.91 -4.62 -4.16
N VAL A 363 8.89 -4.45 -3.27
CA VAL A 363 9.85 -5.50 -2.93
C VAL A 363 9.20 -6.52 -2.00
N SER A 364 9.26 -7.80 -2.36
CA SER A 364 8.67 -8.90 -1.57
C SER A 364 9.69 -9.81 -0.90
N ALA A 365 10.89 -9.94 -1.47
CA ALA A 365 11.94 -10.81 -0.96
C ALA A 365 13.33 -10.25 -1.25
N LEU A 366 14.28 -10.51 -0.36
CA LEU A 366 15.69 -10.12 -0.49
C LEU A 366 16.59 -11.25 -0.01
N ASP A 367 17.67 -11.52 -0.76
CA ASP A 367 18.78 -12.35 -0.28
C ASP A 367 20.06 -12.02 -1.05
N PHE A 368 21.21 -12.50 -0.53
CA PHE A 368 22.51 -12.37 -1.17
C PHE A 368 23.07 -13.74 -1.51
N ASP A 369 23.64 -13.87 -2.71
CA ASP A 369 24.35 -15.08 -3.07
C ASP A 369 25.85 -15.03 -2.66
N SER A 370 26.55 -16.16 -2.87
CA SER A 370 27.96 -16.30 -2.53
C SER A 370 28.89 -15.38 -3.33
N ALA A 371 28.44 -14.83 -4.45
CA ALA A 371 29.17 -13.83 -5.25
C ALA A 371 28.92 -12.39 -4.75
N GLY A 372 28.10 -12.21 -3.71
CA GLY A 372 27.72 -10.90 -3.18
C GLY A 372 26.72 -10.15 -4.05
N ARG A 373 26.03 -10.84 -4.95
CA ARG A 373 24.95 -10.26 -5.76
C ARG A 373 23.68 -10.21 -4.93
N LEU A 374 22.97 -9.09 -5.01
CA LEU A 374 21.67 -8.89 -4.35
C LEU A 374 20.54 -9.37 -5.24
N TRP A 375 19.80 -10.35 -4.76
CA TRP A 375 18.57 -10.87 -5.36
C TRP A 375 17.38 -10.13 -4.77
N ILE A 376 16.50 -9.60 -5.61
CA ILE A 376 15.36 -8.76 -5.22
C ILE A 376 14.11 -9.34 -5.87
N GLY A 377 13.24 -9.93 -5.08
CA GLY A 377 11.93 -10.42 -5.52
C GLY A 377 10.88 -9.32 -5.46
N TYR A 378 9.94 -9.32 -6.40
CA TYR A 378 8.81 -8.43 -6.46
C TYR A 378 7.49 -9.17 -6.31
N PHE A 379 6.47 -8.44 -5.88
CA PHE A 379 5.14 -9.02 -5.71
C PHE A 379 4.46 -9.37 -7.04
N ASP A 380 4.68 -8.57 -8.09
CA ASP A 380 4.02 -8.73 -9.39
C ASP A 380 4.97 -8.72 -10.61
N HIS A 381 6.26 -8.41 -10.43
CA HIS A 381 7.20 -8.16 -11.54
C HIS A 381 8.47 -9.01 -11.43
N GLY A 382 8.32 -10.31 -11.14
CA GLY A 382 9.44 -11.24 -11.14
C GLY A 382 10.55 -10.89 -10.15
N LEU A 383 11.80 -10.91 -10.59
CA LEU A 383 12.96 -10.57 -9.78
C LEU A 383 14.07 -9.85 -10.55
N ASP A 384 14.84 -9.04 -9.85
CA ASP A 384 16.13 -8.51 -10.29
C ASP A 384 17.30 -9.16 -9.55
N VAL A 385 18.43 -9.28 -10.23
CA VAL A 385 19.71 -9.57 -9.58
C VAL A 385 20.65 -8.41 -9.84
N LEU A 386 21.10 -7.76 -8.77
CA LEU A 386 22.12 -6.69 -8.85
C LEU A 386 23.49 -7.30 -8.60
N GLY A 387 24.46 -6.91 -9.43
CA GLY A 387 25.86 -7.26 -9.25
C GLY A 387 26.43 -6.67 -7.96
N ALA A 388 27.58 -7.19 -7.52
CA ALA A 388 28.26 -6.71 -6.31
C ALA A 388 28.67 -5.22 -6.38
N THR A 389 28.80 -4.67 -7.59
CA THR A 389 29.09 -3.24 -7.84
C THR A 389 27.83 -2.38 -7.96
N GLY A 390 26.64 -3.01 -7.91
CA GLY A 390 25.35 -2.33 -7.84
C GLY A 390 24.64 -2.12 -9.17
N GLU A 391 25.17 -2.64 -10.29
CA GLU A 391 24.49 -2.66 -11.59
C GLU A 391 23.46 -3.79 -11.67
N ARG A 392 22.41 -3.66 -12.50
CA ARG A 392 21.50 -4.76 -12.77
C ARG A 392 22.19 -5.78 -13.68
N ALA A 393 22.41 -6.99 -13.15
CA ALA A 393 22.95 -8.10 -13.92
C ALA A 393 21.88 -8.74 -14.81
N ILE A 394 20.66 -8.96 -14.28
CA ILE A 394 19.54 -9.56 -15.01
C ILE A 394 18.23 -9.16 -14.36
N HIS A 395 17.16 -9.14 -15.17
CA HIS A 395 15.76 -9.16 -14.75
C HIS A 395 15.11 -10.41 -15.29
N ILE A 396 14.35 -11.12 -14.46
CA ILE A 396 13.64 -12.36 -14.80
C ILE A 396 12.16 -12.20 -14.45
N GLU A 397 11.31 -12.30 -15.46
CA GLU A 397 9.86 -12.28 -15.30
C GLU A 397 9.26 -13.24 -16.34
N ASP A 398 8.61 -14.31 -15.88
CA ASP A 398 7.95 -15.31 -16.70
C ASP A 398 6.78 -15.96 -15.94
N GLU A 399 6.20 -17.03 -16.48
CA GLU A 399 5.06 -17.73 -15.88
C GLU A 399 5.37 -18.38 -14.52
N HIS A 400 6.63 -18.62 -14.19
CA HIS A 400 7.06 -19.19 -12.91
C HIS A 400 7.60 -18.13 -11.97
N VAL A 401 8.24 -17.10 -12.50
CA VAL A 401 8.91 -16.04 -11.73
C VAL A 401 8.19 -14.70 -11.93
N PHE A 402 6.94 -14.57 -11.47
CA PHE A 402 6.21 -13.30 -11.51
C PHE A 402 5.83 -12.76 -10.11
N CYS A 403 5.49 -13.65 -9.17
CA CYS A 403 5.15 -13.30 -7.78
C CYS A 403 6.11 -14.05 -6.84
N VAL A 404 7.12 -13.34 -6.34
CA VAL A 404 8.17 -13.92 -5.51
C VAL A 404 7.80 -13.78 -4.03
N ASN A 405 7.77 -14.90 -3.30
CA ASN A 405 7.44 -14.94 -1.86
C ASN A 405 8.69 -15.03 -0.97
N ARG A 406 9.73 -15.73 -1.42
CA ARG A 406 10.96 -15.92 -0.69
C ARG A 406 12.13 -16.20 -1.62
N ILE A 407 13.31 -15.74 -1.26
CA ILE A 407 14.58 -16.08 -1.91
C ILE A 407 15.51 -16.64 -0.85
N VAL A 408 16.15 -17.76 -1.13
CA VAL A 408 17.11 -18.40 -0.21
C VAL A 408 18.31 -18.91 -1.01
N HIS A 409 19.50 -18.44 -0.64
CA HIS A 409 20.74 -18.92 -1.26
C HIS A 409 21.34 -20.09 -0.47
N ASP A 410 21.55 -21.21 -1.15
CA ASP A 410 22.25 -22.38 -0.62
C ASP A 410 23.76 -22.22 -0.87
N THR A 411 24.48 -21.82 0.16
CA THR A 411 25.93 -21.63 0.12
C THR A 411 26.70 -22.95 -0.06
N GLN A 412 26.11 -24.10 0.30
CA GLN A 412 26.76 -25.40 0.16
C GLN A 412 26.76 -25.89 -1.29
N HIS A 413 25.66 -25.67 -2.01
CA HIS A 413 25.50 -26.10 -3.40
C HIS A 413 25.71 -24.97 -4.41
N GLY A 414 25.81 -23.72 -3.94
CA GLY A 414 25.98 -22.53 -4.80
C GLY A 414 24.76 -22.26 -5.69
N SER A 415 23.57 -22.70 -5.26
CA SER A 415 22.31 -22.45 -5.96
C SER A 415 21.43 -21.45 -5.19
N THR A 416 20.55 -20.76 -5.91
CA THR A 416 19.56 -19.87 -5.31
C THR A 416 18.16 -20.39 -5.59
N HIS A 417 17.36 -20.53 -4.53
CA HIS A 417 16.00 -21.03 -4.57
C HIS A 417 15.02 -19.89 -4.42
N VAL A 418 14.11 -19.77 -5.38
CA VAL A 418 13.10 -18.71 -5.43
C VAL A 418 11.72 -19.33 -5.28
N ALA A 419 11.09 -19.10 -4.13
CA ALA A 419 9.71 -19.51 -3.87
C ALA A 419 8.74 -18.54 -4.51
N THR A 420 7.83 -19.03 -5.31
CA THR A 420 6.88 -18.23 -6.07
C THR A 420 5.44 -18.72 -5.91
N ALA A 421 4.49 -17.98 -6.45
CA ALA A 421 3.10 -18.44 -6.54
C ALA A 421 2.92 -19.67 -7.47
N ASN A 422 3.88 -19.96 -8.36
CA ASN A 422 3.83 -21.02 -9.36
C ASN A 422 4.97 -22.05 -9.26
N GLY A 423 5.53 -22.25 -8.08
CA GLY A 423 6.54 -23.27 -7.84
C GLY A 423 7.74 -22.75 -7.07
N LEU A 424 8.73 -23.65 -6.92
CA LEU A 424 10.08 -23.32 -6.50
C LEU A 424 10.98 -23.34 -7.73
N VAL A 425 11.65 -22.22 -8.00
CA VAL A 425 12.60 -22.10 -9.12
C VAL A 425 14.03 -22.15 -8.56
N GLU A 426 14.87 -23.04 -9.10
CA GLU A 426 16.28 -23.13 -8.76
C GLU A 426 17.14 -22.47 -9.82
N PHE A 427 18.05 -21.59 -9.41
CA PHE A 427 19.06 -20.96 -10.25
C PHE A 427 20.46 -21.38 -9.86
N ASP A 428 21.33 -21.52 -10.86
CA ASP A 428 22.75 -21.77 -10.63
C ASP A 428 23.56 -20.46 -10.38
N ALA A 429 24.83 -20.62 -10.08
CA ALA A 429 25.73 -19.50 -9.87
C ALA A 429 25.94 -18.62 -11.13
N ALA A 430 25.60 -19.11 -12.31
CA ALA A 430 25.66 -18.36 -13.58
C ALA A 430 24.32 -17.67 -13.90
N LEU A 431 23.35 -17.70 -12.99
CA LEU A 431 22.00 -17.13 -13.13
C LEU A 431 21.12 -17.86 -14.17
N HIS A 432 21.43 -19.11 -14.50
CA HIS A 432 20.58 -19.94 -15.34
C HIS A 432 19.59 -20.69 -14.48
N GLU A 433 18.33 -20.70 -14.92
CA GLU A 433 17.32 -21.59 -14.35
C GLU A 433 17.71 -23.05 -14.59
N ARG A 434 17.72 -23.83 -13.50
CA ARG A 434 18.04 -25.27 -13.53
C ARG A 434 16.79 -26.13 -13.51
N GLN A 435 15.86 -25.77 -12.64
CA GLN A 435 14.68 -26.57 -12.39
C GLN A 435 13.54 -25.72 -11.86
N VAL A 436 12.32 -26.05 -12.28
CA VAL A 436 11.08 -25.60 -11.64
C VAL A 436 10.42 -26.80 -10.99
N MET A 437 10.12 -26.68 -9.70
CA MET A 437 9.46 -27.72 -8.93
C MET A 437 8.06 -27.28 -8.53
N GLY A 438 7.07 -28.07 -8.88
CA GLY A 438 5.66 -27.90 -8.56
C GLY A 438 5.02 -29.21 -8.12
N ARG A 439 3.71 -29.30 -8.19
CA ARG A 439 2.95 -30.51 -7.83
C ARG A 439 3.34 -31.72 -8.68
N ARG A 440 3.75 -31.52 -9.93
CA ARG A 440 4.20 -32.60 -10.82
C ARG A 440 5.50 -33.23 -10.35
N GLU A 441 6.36 -32.45 -9.71
CA GLU A 441 7.65 -32.85 -9.15
C GLU A 441 7.55 -33.30 -7.68
N GLY A 442 6.32 -33.33 -7.10
CA GLY A 442 6.03 -33.90 -5.80
C GLY A 442 5.72 -32.89 -4.68
N LEU A 443 5.59 -31.61 -4.99
CA LEU A 443 5.11 -30.64 -4.01
C LEU A 443 3.62 -30.88 -3.71
N ILE A 444 3.20 -30.56 -2.47
CA ILE A 444 1.79 -30.66 -2.09
C ILE A 444 0.92 -29.58 -2.76
N ALA A 445 1.52 -28.43 -3.10
CA ALA A 445 0.90 -27.35 -3.86
C ALA A 445 1.95 -26.56 -4.64
N ASP A 446 1.54 -25.88 -5.73
CA ASP A 446 2.45 -25.08 -6.55
C ASP A 446 2.82 -23.74 -5.87
N HIS A 447 1.89 -23.15 -5.13
CA HIS A 447 2.17 -21.90 -4.40
C HIS A 447 3.10 -22.17 -3.22
N VAL A 448 4.37 -21.78 -3.35
CA VAL A 448 5.38 -21.89 -2.29
C VAL A 448 5.49 -20.56 -1.55
N THR A 449 5.19 -20.57 -0.24
CA THR A 449 5.17 -19.36 0.61
C THR A 449 6.50 -19.10 1.30
N ASP A 450 7.27 -20.16 1.61
CA ASP A 450 8.59 -20.06 2.27
C ASP A 450 9.45 -21.30 2.01
N VAL A 451 10.76 -21.14 2.18
CA VAL A 451 11.78 -22.18 2.03
C VAL A 451 12.71 -22.16 3.21
N ALA A 452 12.99 -23.32 3.79
CA ALA A 452 14.01 -23.50 4.81
C ALA A 452 15.01 -24.59 4.39
N LEU A 453 16.30 -24.25 4.39
CA LEU A 453 17.38 -25.23 4.22
C LEU A 453 17.54 -26.03 5.52
N THR A 454 17.61 -27.35 5.40
CA THR A 454 17.74 -28.27 6.53
C THR A 454 18.90 -29.26 6.30
N PRO A 455 19.50 -29.84 7.36
CA PRO A 455 20.50 -30.87 7.19
C PRO A 455 19.91 -32.07 6.42
N GLY A 456 20.25 -32.24 5.16
CA GLY A 456 19.79 -33.33 4.29
C GLY A 456 18.76 -32.93 3.24
N GLY A 457 18.55 -31.62 3.01
CA GLY A 457 17.68 -31.13 1.96
C GLY A 457 17.02 -29.80 2.28
N MET A 458 15.82 -29.58 1.80
CA MET A 458 15.06 -28.37 2.08
C MET A 458 13.61 -28.69 2.45
N THR A 459 12.96 -27.77 3.13
CA THR A 459 11.53 -27.83 3.43
C THR A 459 10.83 -26.65 2.79
N LEU A 460 9.72 -26.91 2.11
CA LEU A 460 8.90 -25.92 1.43
C LEU A 460 7.57 -25.75 2.16
N ALA A 461 7.19 -24.50 2.40
CA ALA A 461 5.89 -24.14 2.94
C ALA A 461 4.89 -23.85 1.80
N THR A 462 3.64 -24.26 2.01
CA THR A 462 2.55 -24.00 1.06
C THR A 462 1.23 -23.77 1.81
N PRO A 463 0.17 -23.25 1.16
CA PRO A 463 -1.16 -23.17 1.75
C PRO A 463 -1.81 -24.55 2.01
N ALA A 464 -1.21 -25.66 1.56
CA ALA A 464 -1.73 -27.02 1.74
C ALA A 464 -0.94 -27.85 2.77
N GLY A 465 0.17 -27.36 3.28
CA GLY A 465 1.08 -28.05 4.19
C GLY A 465 2.55 -27.75 3.89
N ILE A 466 3.43 -28.63 4.32
CA ILE A 466 4.87 -28.56 4.02
C ILE A 466 5.30 -29.78 3.20
N THR A 467 6.32 -29.59 2.37
CA THR A 467 6.99 -30.69 1.65
C THR A 467 8.46 -30.70 2.01
N PHE A 468 8.96 -31.83 2.50
CA PHE A 468 10.39 -32.11 2.65
C PHE A 468 10.93 -32.61 1.32
N LEU A 469 11.95 -31.96 0.79
CA LEU A 469 12.71 -32.40 -0.37
C LEU A 469 14.07 -32.89 0.10
N THR A 470 14.32 -34.17 -0.15
CA THR A 470 15.59 -34.86 0.18
C THR A 470 16.11 -35.58 -1.06
N PRO A 471 17.37 -36.02 -1.10
CA PRO A 471 17.86 -36.86 -2.19
C PRO A 471 17.05 -38.14 -2.43
N ASP A 472 16.34 -38.63 -1.40
CA ASP A 472 15.48 -39.81 -1.49
C ASP A 472 14.08 -39.53 -2.03
N GLY A 473 13.74 -38.25 -2.28
CA GLY A 473 12.46 -37.81 -2.83
C GLY A 473 11.70 -36.81 -1.96
N ALA A 474 10.43 -36.54 -2.36
CA ALA A 474 9.55 -35.60 -1.71
C ALA A 474 8.59 -36.29 -0.72
N ARG A 475 8.43 -35.70 0.48
CA ARG A 475 7.46 -36.16 1.50
C ARG A 475 6.68 -34.97 2.05
N SER A 476 5.37 -35.02 2.01
CA SER A 476 4.51 -33.94 2.49
C SER A 476 3.86 -34.25 3.84
N ILE A 477 3.71 -33.19 4.65
CA ILE A 477 3.03 -33.18 5.95
C ILE A 477 1.98 -32.05 5.95
N TYR A 478 0.79 -32.36 6.47
CA TYR A 478 -0.32 -31.43 6.64
C TYR A 478 -1.11 -31.78 7.92
N ALA A 479 -2.26 -31.14 8.17
CA ALA A 479 -2.99 -31.29 9.45
C ALA A 479 -3.31 -32.74 9.84
N PHE A 480 -3.56 -33.64 8.87
CA PHE A 480 -3.76 -35.05 9.14
C PHE A 480 -2.52 -35.73 9.81
N HIS A 481 -1.33 -35.21 9.53
CA HIS A 481 -0.07 -35.68 10.11
C HIS A 481 0.33 -34.94 11.38
N GLY A 482 -0.57 -34.08 11.91
CA GLY A 482 -0.39 -33.38 13.19
C GLY A 482 -0.01 -31.90 13.08
N LEU A 483 0.16 -31.30 11.89
CA LEU A 483 0.32 -29.84 11.81
C LEU A 483 -0.92 -29.15 12.38
N VAL A 484 -0.71 -28.04 13.08
CA VAL A 484 -1.80 -27.26 13.69
C VAL A 484 -2.76 -26.68 12.65
N ASN A 485 -2.27 -26.38 11.44
CA ASN A 485 -3.06 -25.90 10.30
C ASN A 485 -2.32 -26.17 8.99
N ASN A 486 -3.05 -26.31 7.88
CA ASN A 486 -2.47 -26.54 6.55
C ASN A 486 -1.84 -25.30 5.94
N HIS A 487 -2.41 -24.14 6.19
CA HIS A 487 -1.94 -22.89 5.59
C HIS A 487 -0.67 -22.41 6.28
N VAL A 488 0.47 -22.72 5.69
CA VAL A 488 1.80 -22.38 6.21
C VAL A 488 2.28 -21.08 5.56
N TYR A 489 2.77 -20.17 6.38
CA TYR A 489 3.30 -18.86 5.94
C TYR A 489 4.81 -18.79 6.04
N THR A 490 5.39 -19.41 7.07
CA THR A 490 6.82 -19.24 7.38
C THR A 490 7.41 -20.49 8.00
N LEU A 491 8.69 -20.70 7.73
CA LEU A 491 9.50 -21.79 8.26
C LEU A 491 10.71 -21.23 9.01
N GLY A 492 11.08 -21.88 10.11
CA GLY A 492 12.31 -21.62 10.81
C GLY A 492 13.03 -22.92 11.09
N ALA A 493 14.23 -23.10 10.51
CA ALA A 493 15.04 -24.30 10.72
C ALA A 493 16.27 -23.99 11.57
N GLU A 494 16.55 -24.85 12.58
CA GLU A 494 17.75 -24.78 13.36
C GLU A 494 18.20 -26.19 13.76
N GLY A 495 19.32 -26.66 13.22
CA GLY A 495 19.76 -28.02 13.39
C GLY A 495 18.70 -29.03 12.93
N ARG A 496 18.17 -29.83 13.88
CA ARG A 496 17.13 -30.85 13.60
C ARG A 496 15.71 -30.36 13.86
N ARG A 497 15.57 -29.19 14.44
CA ARG A 497 14.26 -28.58 14.75
C ARG A 497 13.77 -27.77 13.59
N LEU A 498 12.47 -27.86 13.32
CA LEU A 498 11.76 -27.06 12.34
C LEU A 498 10.52 -26.46 13.01
N LEU A 499 10.42 -25.16 12.98
CA LEU A 499 9.22 -24.42 13.35
C LEU A 499 8.40 -24.12 12.09
N VAL A 500 7.11 -24.36 12.16
CA VAL A 500 6.16 -24.18 11.06
C VAL A 500 5.08 -23.20 11.50
N GLY A 501 5.20 -21.96 11.03
CA GLY A 501 4.25 -20.88 11.30
C GLY A 501 3.06 -20.95 10.35
N THR A 502 1.85 -21.02 10.92
CA THR A 502 0.62 -21.23 10.16
C THR A 502 -0.45 -20.20 10.50
N LEU A 503 -1.57 -20.21 9.75
CA LEU A 503 -2.77 -19.43 10.06
C LEU A 503 -3.40 -19.82 11.41
N GLY A 504 -3.21 -21.07 11.87
CA GLY A 504 -3.86 -21.62 13.06
C GLY A 504 -2.97 -21.76 14.30
N GLY A 505 -1.71 -21.36 14.21
CA GLY A 505 -0.73 -21.49 15.28
C GLY A 505 0.67 -21.83 14.77
N LEU A 506 1.50 -22.35 15.68
CA LEU A 506 2.87 -22.76 15.42
C LEU A 506 3.02 -24.25 15.71
N SER A 507 3.63 -25.00 14.80
CA SER A 507 4.02 -26.40 15.03
C SER A 507 5.53 -26.51 15.18
N LEU A 508 5.99 -27.22 16.20
CA LEU A 508 7.39 -27.58 16.38
C LEU A 508 7.58 -29.03 15.91
N LEU A 509 8.49 -29.22 14.98
CA LEU A 509 8.90 -30.54 14.47
C LEU A 509 10.33 -30.86 14.93
N ASP A 510 10.58 -32.12 15.21
CA ASP A 510 11.90 -32.67 15.40
C ASP A 510 12.05 -33.89 14.50
N GLN A 511 13.08 -33.93 13.68
CA GLN A 511 13.30 -34.97 12.67
C GLN A 511 12.08 -35.23 11.77
N GLY A 512 11.39 -34.15 11.36
CA GLY A 512 10.24 -34.25 10.48
C GLY A 512 8.98 -34.85 11.11
N GLN A 513 8.91 -34.95 12.45
CA GLN A 513 7.72 -35.35 13.21
C GLN A 513 7.21 -34.19 14.06
N VAL A 514 5.91 -33.92 14.04
CA VAL A 514 5.29 -32.91 14.90
C VAL A 514 5.41 -33.35 16.37
N ARG A 515 6.01 -32.49 17.19
CA ARG A 515 6.20 -32.73 18.63
C ARG A 515 5.24 -31.91 19.48
N MET A 516 4.99 -30.67 19.08
CA MET A 516 4.18 -29.73 19.84
C MET A 516 3.46 -28.76 18.89
N ASN A 517 2.24 -28.41 19.25
CA ASN A 517 1.47 -27.37 18.63
C ASN A 517 1.17 -26.25 19.64
N TYR A 518 1.43 -25.02 19.26
CA TYR A 518 1.20 -23.83 20.08
C TYR A 518 0.10 -22.98 19.45
N THR A 519 -0.88 -22.62 20.27
CA THR A 519 -2.02 -21.79 19.89
C THR A 519 -2.34 -20.80 21.02
N THR A 520 -3.22 -19.86 20.77
CA THR A 520 -3.72 -18.94 21.80
C THR A 520 -4.41 -19.67 22.97
N ALA A 521 -4.86 -20.91 22.77
CA ALA A 521 -5.55 -21.70 23.79
C ALA A 521 -4.60 -22.42 24.75
N ASN A 522 -3.37 -22.77 24.33
CA ASN A 522 -2.46 -23.61 25.12
C ASN A 522 -1.07 -23.02 25.32
N SER A 523 -0.83 -21.79 24.84
CA SER A 523 0.46 -21.10 24.96
C SER A 523 0.24 -19.63 25.34
N GLY A 524 1.30 -18.85 25.40
CA GLY A 524 1.23 -17.40 25.63
C GLY A 524 0.93 -16.56 24.41
N LEU A 525 0.67 -17.18 23.24
CA LEU A 525 0.36 -16.48 22.00
C LEU A 525 -0.91 -15.63 22.12
N LYS A 526 -0.89 -14.43 21.52
CA LYS A 526 -2.05 -13.52 21.44
C LYS A 526 -2.79 -13.64 20.11
N ALA A 527 -2.14 -14.15 19.07
CA ALA A 527 -2.72 -14.43 17.76
C ALA A 527 -2.21 -15.77 17.25
N ASN A 528 -3.07 -16.50 16.54
CA ASN A 528 -2.70 -17.78 15.93
C ASN A 528 -2.02 -17.63 14.57
N TRP A 529 -2.25 -16.53 13.87
CA TRP A 529 -1.64 -16.31 12.57
C TRP A 529 -0.16 -15.92 12.73
N ILE A 530 0.71 -16.90 12.53
CA ILE A 530 2.18 -16.74 12.62
C ILE A 530 2.70 -16.40 11.23
N THR A 531 3.38 -15.26 11.11
CA THR A 531 3.80 -14.68 9.82
C THR A 531 5.30 -14.72 9.59
N ALA A 532 6.12 -14.70 10.66
CA ALA A 532 7.57 -14.65 10.52
C ALA A 532 8.26 -15.32 11.71
N LEU A 533 9.44 -15.90 11.47
CA LEU A 533 10.26 -16.60 12.44
C LEU A 533 11.72 -16.15 12.29
N ALA A 534 12.41 -15.91 13.41
CA ALA A 534 13.84 -15.63 13.43
C ALA A 534 14.52 -16.44 14.55
N PRO A 535 15.49 -17.32 14.23
CA PRO A 535 16.26 -18.09 15.23
C PRO A 535 17.27 -17.17 15.93
N VAL A 536 17.46 -17.36 17.24
CA VAL A 536 18.42 -16.61 18.04
C VAL A 536 19.12 -17.56 19.03
N GLY A 537 20.10 -18.30 18.58
CA GLY A 537 20.67 -19.40 19.34
C GLY A 537 19.64 -20.50 19.58
N ASP A 538 19.46 -20.92 20.83
CA ASP A 538 18.44 -21.95 21.19
C ASP A 538 17.01 -21.39 21.30
N GLU A 539 16.81 -20.10 21.07
CA GLU A 539 15.53 -19.40 21.18
C GLU A 539 14.99 -18.97 19.81
N TRP A 540 13.72 -18.63 19.76
CA TRP A 540 13.05 -18.15 18.54
C TRP A 540 12.26 -16.87 18.81
N PHE A 541 12.38 -15.92 17.92
CA PHE A 541 11.46 -14.82 17.85
C PHE A 541 10.35 -15.16 16.86
N VAL A 542 9.12 -15.00 17.30
CA VAL A 542 7.90 -15.41 16.59
C VAL A 542 7.05 -14.18 16.34
N GLY A 543 6.97 -13.76 15.08
CA GLY A 543 6.12 -12.66 14.61
C GLY A 543 4.73 -13.16 14.26
N SER A 544 3.71 -12.34 14.52
CA SER A 544 2.32 -12.69 14.28
C SER A 544 1.52 -11.55 13.65
N TYR A 545 0.39 -11.89 13.04
CA TYR A 545 -0.60 -10.94 12.55
C TYR A 545 -1.52 -10.52 13.70
N GLY A 546 -1.35 -9.28 14.18
CA GLY A 546 -2.21 -8.70 15.23
C GLY A 546 -1.86 -9.06 16.67
N GLY A 547 -0.84 -9.91 16.91
CA GLY A 547 -0.45 -10.36 18.25
C GLY A 547 0.89 -9.84 18.75
N GLY A 548 1.67 -9.21 17.90
CA GLY A 548 3.03 -8.73 18.24
C GLY A 548 4.12 -9.77 18.02
N ILE A 549 5.20 -9.64 18.78
CA ILE A 549 6.37 -10.51 18.74
C ILE A 549 6.47 -11.28 20.07
N PHE A 550 6.68 -12.58 19.98
CA PHE A 550 6.85 -13.48 21.11
C PHE A 550 8.24 -14.09 21.08
N ARG A 551 8.71 -14.57 22.23
CA ARG A 551 9.91 -15.37 22.37
C ARG A 551 9.51 -16.78 22.76
N LEU A 552 9.98 -17.77 22.02
CA LEU A 552 9.90 -19.17 22.36
C LEU A 552 11.29 -19.59 22.85
N ASP A 553 11.41 -19.94 24.12
CA ASP A 553 12.69 -20.35 24.70
C ASP A 553 13.06 -21.81 24.39
N ALA A 554 14.28 -22.21 24.75
CA ALA A 554 14.78 -23.57 24.56
C ALA A 554 13.94 -24.64 25.28
N THR A 555 13.17 -24.26 26.30
CA THR A 555 12.28 -25.17 27.07
C THR A 555 10.91 -25.34 26.43
N GLY A 556 10.61 -24.60 25.38
CA GLY A 556 9.31 -24.58 24.69
C GLY A 556 8.27 -23.68 25.35
N ARG A 557 8.71 -22.75 26.20
CA ARG A 557 7.82 -21.79 26.85
C ARG A 557 7.74 -20.51 26.02
N PHE A 558 6.51 -20.01 25.81
CA PHE A 558 6.26 -18.72 25.21
C PHE A 558 6.29 -17.60 26.25
N GLU A 559 7.02 -16.54 25.91
CA GLU A 559 6.99 -15.28 26.64
C GLU A 559 6.56 -14.15 25.68
N LYS A 560 5.69 -13.26 26.17
CA LYS A 560 5.42 -12.01 25.48
C LYS A 560 6.67 -11.16 25.55
N PHE A 561 7.24 -10.86 24.41
CA PHE A 561 8.53 -10.22 24.36
C PHE A 561 8.48 -8.74 23.99
N PHE A 562 7.40 -8.32 23.37
CA PHE A 562 7.16 -6.94 22.99
C PHE A 562 5.70 -6.56 23.23
N ASP A 563 5.47 -5.49 23.99
CA ASP A 563 4.12 -4.99 24.25
C ASP A 563 3.65 -4.12 23.10
N ALA A 564 3.19 -4.81 22.04
CA ALA A 564 2.72 -4.16 20.83
C ALA A 564 1.27 -3.66 20.99
N PRO A 565 0.89 -2.57 20.30
CA PRO A 565 -0.50 -2.17 20.14
C PRO A 565 -1.35 -3.30 19.54
N GLU A 566 -2.66 -3.30 19.77
CA GLU A 566 -3.59 -4.37 19.32
C GLU A 566 -3.55 -4.65 17.80
N SER A 567 -3.15 -3.67 16.98
CA SER A 567 -3.05 -3.81 15.50
C SER A 567 -1.64 -4.08 14.99
N PHE A 568 -0.71 -4.52 15.84
CA PHE A 568 0.67 -4.75 15.42
C PHE A 568 0.78 -6.02 14.55
N VAL A 569 1.21 -5.83 13.31
CA VAL A 569 1.36 -6.90 12.31
C VAL A 569 2.81 -7.00 11.89
N VAL A 570 3.42 -8.17 12.09
CA VAL A 570 4.69 -8.52 11.47
C VAL A 570 4.41 -9.09 10.09
N ASN A 571 5.05 -8.54 9.06
CA ASN A 571 4.86 -8.99 7.69
C ASN A 571 5.39 -10.41 7.46
N PRO A 572 4.79 -11.17 6.53
CA PRO A 572 5.27 -12.51 6.18
C PRO A 572 6.77 -12.51 5.81
N ASN A 573 7.52 -13.42 6.42
CA ASN A 573 8.97 -13.60 6.21
C ASN A 573 9.84 -12.35 6.45
N ALA A 574 9.29 -11.29 7.06
CA ALA A 574 10.00 -10.05 7.32
C ALA A 574 10.66 -10.00 8.70
N MET A 575 11.22 -11.12 9.16
CA MET A 575 12.08 -11.15 10.34
C MET A 575 13.44 -11.73 9.99
N LEU A 576 14.47 -11.13 10.57
CA LEU A 576 15.86 -11.51 10.37
C LEU A 576 16.63 -11.39 11.68
N SER A 577 17.49 -12.35 11.99
CA SER A 577 18.40 -12.28 13.14
C SER A 577 19.87 -12.24 12.70
N THR A 578 20.66 -11.48 13.44
CA THR A 578 22.12 -11.46 13.38
C THR A 578 22.69 -11.75 14.77
N ASP A 579 24.00 -11.84 14.89
CA ASP A 579 24.65 -12.03 16.20
C ASP A 579 24.33 -10.92 17.18
N ARG A 580 24.04 -9.72 16.69
CA ARG A 580 23.82 -8.52 17.51
C ARG A 580 22.36 -8.12 17.63
N ARG A 581 21.54 -8.39 16.62
CA ARG A 581 20.20 -7.80 16.51
C ARG A 581 19.18 -8.77 15.92
N VAL A 582 17.93 -8.49 16.23
CA VAL A 582 16.77 -9.06 15.52
C VAL A 582 15.99 -7.90 14.91
N TYR A 583 15.64 -8.06 13.66
CA TYR A 583 14.85 -7.11 12.87
C TYR A 583 13.47 -7.67 12.62
N ALA A 584 12.45 -6.84 12.70
CA ALA A 584 11.07 -7.20 12.37
C ALA A 584 10.43 -6.10 11.52
N GLY A 585 10.16 -6.43 10.26
CA GLY A 585 9.41 -5.59 9.32
C GLY A 585 7.93 -5.67 9.60
N THR A 586 7.24 -4.53 9.62
CA THR A 586 5.84 -4.46 9.98
C THR A 586 4.98 -3.84 8.90
N LEU A 587 3.69 -4.15 8.93
CA LEU A 587 2.67 -3.46 8.17
C LEU A 587 2.37 -2.11 8.85
N GLU A 588 2.58 -1.00 8.13
CA GLU A 588 2.25 0.38 8.54
C GLU A 588 3.01 0.95 9.77
N ARG A 589 4.00 0.23 10.34
CA ARG A 589 4.74 0.69 11.54
C ARG A 589 6.26 0.67 11.39
N GLY A 590 6.76 0.56 10.15
CA GLY A 590 8.19 0.56 9.85
C GLY A 590 8.93 -0.68 10.34
N LEU A 591 10.19 -0.48 10.69
CA LEU A 591 11.11 -1.53 11.14
C LEU A 591 11.29 -1.47 12.65
N TYR A 592 11.14 -2.60 13.31
CA TYR A 592 11.50 -2.79 14.72
C TYR A 592 12.84 -3.50 14.83
N VAL A 593 13.70 -3.00 15.71
CA VAL A 593 15.06 -3.49 15.93
C VAL A 593 15.22 -3.86 17.40
N TYR A 594 15.57 -5.10 17.66
CA TYR A 594 15.95 -5.58 18.99
C TYR A 594 17.46 -5.65 19.10
N ASP A 595 18.03 -4.89 20.02
CA ASP A 595 19.45 -5.02 20.38
C ASP A 595 19.61 -6.09 21.46
N ARG A 596 20.33 -7.18 21.11
CA ARG A 596 20.51 -8.32 21.99
C ARG A 596 21.37 -8.01 23.23
N SER A 597 22.29 -7.05 23.10
CA SER A 597 23.16 -6.65 24.22
C SER A 597 22.44 -5.76 25.23
N LEU A 598 21.57 -4.88 24.72
CA LEU A 598 20.77 -3.97 25.54
C LEU A 598 19.43 -4.57 25.97
N GLN A 599 19.04 -5.69 25.38
CA GLN A 599 17.75 -6.36 25.55
C GLN A 599 16.56 -5.38 25.37
N ARG A 600 16.64 -4.54 24.36
CA ARG A 600 15.67 -3.46 24.13
C ARG A 600 15.24 -3.37 22.66
N TRP A 601 13.96 -3.13 22.45
CA TRP A 601 13.39 -2.76 21.15
C TRP A 601 13.47 -1.26 20.90
N SER A 602 13.72 -0.90 19.65
CA SER A 602 13.56 0.44 19.09
C SER A 602 12.86 0.34 17.74
N ASP A 603 12.19 1.39 17.32
CA ASP A 603 11.56 1.50 16.02
C ASP A 603 12.34 2.45 15.09
N VAL A 604 12.28 2.17 13.79
CA VAL A 604 12.87 2.97 12.73
C VAL A 604 11.78 3.26 11.71
N MET A 605 11.38 4.53 11.63
CA MET A 605 10.44 5.05 10.65
C MET A 605 11.11 6.02 9.67
N ALA A 606 12.02 6.85 10.20
CA ALA A 606 12.71 7.86 9.39
C ALA A 606 13.61 7.21 8.35
N GLY A 607 13.53 7.69 7.12
CA GLY A 607 14.32 7.19 6.00
C GLY A 607 13.69 6.03 5.23
N LEU A 608 12.60 5.43 5.74
CA LEU A 608 11.89 4.38 5.01
C LEU A 608 11.01 4.97 3.90
N PRO A 609 11.03 4.41 2.67
CA PRO A 609 10.16 4.85 1.58
C PRO A 609 8.67 4.61 1.86
N SER A 610 8.38 3.65 2.72
CA SER A 610 7.06 3.28 3.20
C SER A 610 7.16 2.68 4.60
N PRO A 611 6.14 2.86 5.46
CA PRO A 611 6.07 2.19 6.76
C PRO A 611 5.77 0.68 6.64
N ASN A 612 5.45 0.19 5.45
CA ASN A 612 5.21 -1.22 5.17
C ASN A 612 6.52 -1.91 4.76
N VAL A 613 7.24 -2.45 5.74
CA VAL A 613 8.51 -3.18 5.54
C VAL A 613 8.23 -4.64 5.23
N THR A 614 8.56 -5.07 4.02
CA THR A 614 8.16 -6.37 3.46
C THR A 614 9.29 -7.38 3.37
N ALA A 615 10.55 -6.93 3.26
CA ALA A 615 11.70 -7.81 3.09
C ALA A 615 12.95 -7.24 3.77
N LEU A 616 13.81 -8.12 4.28
CA LEU A 616 15.04 -7.76 4.98
C LEU A 616 16.20 -8.67 4.55
N ALA A 617 17.38 -8.09 4.35
CA ALA A 617 18.62 -8.82 4.19
C ALA A 617 19.79 -8.04 4.82
N VAL A 618 20.82 -8.75 5.31
CA VAL A 618 22.05 -8.14 5.85
C VAL A 618 23.24 -8.61 5.02
N HIS A 619 24.06 -7.68 4.59
CA HIS A 619 25.29 -7.97 3.89
C HIS A 619 26.35 -6.87 4.14
N ASN A 620 27.59 -7.26 4.43
CA ASN A 620 28.71 -6.35 4.64
C ASN A 620 28.44 -5.22 5.65
N ASN A 621 27.78 -5.50 6.78
CA ASN A 621 27.36 -4.54 7.81
C ASN A 621 26.32 -3.52 7.36
N TYR A 622 25.65 -3.76 6.24
CA TYR A 622 24.47 -3.01 5.82
C TYR A 622 23.21 -3.84 5.98
N LEU A 623 22.18 -3.23 6.52
CA LEU A 623 20.82 -3.76 6.47
C LEU A 623 20.15 -3.22 5.20
N TYR A 624 19.62 -4.10 4.39
CA TYR A 624 18.78 -3.81 3.23
C TYR A 624 17.32 -3.96 3.64
N ILE A 625 16.52 -2.95 3.36
CA ILE A 625 15.13 -2.87 3.78
C ILE A 625 14.26 -2.66 2.56
N GLY A 626 13.54 -3.72 2.16
CA GLY A 626 12.51 -3.69 1.13
C GLY A 626 11.17 -3.24 1.71
N THR A 627 10.49 -2.41 0.95
CA THR A 627 9.13 -1.94 1.27
C THR A 627 8.23 -2.11 0.04
N ASP A 628 6.93 -1.89 0.20
CA ASP A 628 6.00 -1.81 -0.94
C ASP A 628 6.20 -0.54 -1.81
N ASN A 629 7.16 0.31 -1.46
CA ASN A 629 7.44 1.56 -2.18
C ASN A 629 8.94 1.82 -2.40
N GLY A 630 9.77 0.80 -2.48
CA GLY A 630 11.19 0.93 -2.77
C GLY A 630 12.10 0.17 -1.81
N LEU A 631 13.39 0.24 -2.11
CA LEU A 631 14.47 -0.44 -1.42
C LEU A 631 15.50 0.59 -0.93
N ILE A 632 15.90 0.45 0.34
CA ILE A 632 16.99 1.23 0.92
C ILE A 632 18.04 0.29 1.54
N ARG A 633 19.23 0.82 1.76
CA ARG A 633 20.21 0.21 2.66
C ARG A 633 20.71 1.22 3.68
N ILE A 634 21.03 0.73 4.85
CA ILE A 634 21.54 1.53 5.96
C ILE A 634 22.66 0.78 6.67
N PRO A 635 23.77 1.43 7.07
CA PRO A 635 24.78 0.80 7.90
C PRO A 635 24.16 0.35 9.23
N GLU A 636 24.33 -0.92 9.62
CA GLU A 636 23.75 -1.46 10.85
C GLU A 636 24.10 -0.64 12.11
N GLN A 637 25.32 -0.08 12.14
CA GLN A 637 25.76 0.77 13.25
C GLN A 637 24.91 2.04 13.45
N ASN A 638 24.27 2.54 12.40
CA ASN A 638 23.46 3.76 12.43
C ASN A 638 22.02 3.52 12.91
N LEU A 639 21.63 2.25 13.12
CA LEU A 639 20.33 1.85 13.68
C LEU A 639 20.29 1.92 15.22
N SER A 640 21.38 2.28 15.89
CA SER A 640 21.53 2.19 17.35
C SER A 640 21.29 3.50 18.10
N ASN A 641 21.01 4.61 17.43
CA ASN A 641 20.74 5.88 18.08
C ASN A 641 19.33 6.37 17.77
N PRO A 642 18.39 6.36 18.75
CA PRO A 642 17.17 7.10 18.67
C PRO A 642 17.46 8.60 18.74
#